data_0ee2f18ae4fc740f889dcf6c81466d30
#
_entry.id   0ee2f18ae4fc740f889dcf6c81466d30
#
_cell.length_a   1.000
_cell.length_b   1.000
_cell.length_c   1.000
_cell.angle_alpha   90.00
_cell.angle_beta   90.00
_cell.angle_gamma   90.00
#
_symmetry.space_group_name_H-M   'P 1'
#
loop_
_entity.id
_entity.type
_entity.pdbx_description
1 polymer ?
#
loop_
_entity_poly.entity_id
_entity_poly.type
_entity_poly.pdbx_seq_one_letter_code
_entity_poly.pdbx_strand_id
1 'polypeptide(L)'
;MFALPIQAQNVLLSEDFENVILDENEGESTQTLPAGWTKIDADKDGQNWFIYYTEPGGVGQGHNGGKCATSASFDKATQQAIHPDNYLVSPEVKGAVRVTFYACAQDADYSKEHFAICASTTGMEAGDFKIIQEWTISELPTSAPGKHLKDQTAWKLFDINLPEGTKYIAFRHYNSTDQYCVNIDDVTVYGNQAITTYGFKVGGMEVTSGNALNISQVGGFSVVTKGKLTYDDASKTLTLKDATIALPTESEEAGLEFLGNQAYTIKLEGNNKILTTRGWAIRGQKGPLNIKGPGKLIVIMSDSLKGIMTQGDLSFSDKCKVIGAMPILTEQGGKIYVDDAYIHAKNEDSGLAIASELNGGGNISLRNVKAYYQGKEAKIGTYEGKKGEATTQYRTFLYNNKPCNEIIIQDLGPDGVIFEEDFESVTLDQEDGLFSFDMPYGWTTIDADGDLATWVTIGDGLNGGNCATSASWKNKGLTPDNFLITPELYGAMRVTFYACAQDKKVVGDHFAVCASSTGREKDDFTIVQEWTTGEEAAPAPGTHRLDQGEWKLYDVNLPAGTKYIAFRHFNTTDKFRVNIDDVKVYGNLTGVSHVSNEAPVRPGIYSLSGIKLNGNLKDLPKGIYIVNGKKLVKK
;
A
#
# COMPACT_ATOMS: atom_id res chain seq x y z
N MET A 1 51.92 -0.84 -13.62
CA MET A 1 50.83 -0.99 -12.64
C MET A 1 49.56 -1.06 -13.48
N PHE A 2 49.10 -2.28 -13.80
CA PHE A 2 47.85 -2.47 -14.54
C PHE A 2 46.71 -2.29 -13.55
N ALA A 3 45.92 -1.24 -13.74
CA ALA A 3 44.65 -1.12 -13.05
C ALA A 3 43.77 -2.29 -13.52
N LEU A 4 43.49 -3.25 -12.63
CA LEU A 4 42.44 -4.22 -12.87
C LEU A 4 41.13 -3.44 -13.06
N PRO A 5 40.28 -3.81 -14.03
CA PRO A 5 38.98 -3.19 -14.15
C PRO A 5 38.24 -3.39 -12.82
N ILE A 6 37.70 -2.31 -12.27
CA ILE A 6 36.76 -2.37 -11.15
C ILE A 6 35.58 -3.18 -11.65
N GLN A 7 35.55 -4.46 -11.30
CA GLN A 7 34.40 -5.32 -11.56
C GLN A 7 33.26 -4.75 -10.71
N ALA A 8 32.17 -4.36 -11.31
CA ALA A 8 31.02 -3.88 -10.59
C ALA A 8 30.59 -4.97 -9.58
N GLN A 9 30.68 -4.66 -8.30
CA GLN A 9 30.29 -5.57 -7.22
C GLN A 9 28.77 -5.59 -7.17
N ASN A 10 28.16 -6.78 -7.19
CA ASN A 10 26.72 -6.93 -7.01
C ASN A 10 26.37 -7.04 -5.52
N VAL A 11 25.24 -6.47 -5.13
CA VAL A 11 24.69 -6.62 -3.79
C VAL A 11 24.10 -8.02 -3.65
N LEU A 12 24.60 -8.79 -2.68
CA LEU A 12 24.11 -10.13 -2.32
C LEU A 12 23.07 -10.06 -1.20
N LEU A 13 23.18 -9.08 -0.31
CA LEU A 13 22.32 -8.84 0.82
C LEU A 13 22.28 -7.33 1.10
N SER A 14 21.12 -6.80 1.40
CA SER A 14 20.93 -5.46 1.96
C SER A 14 19.87 -5.55 3.06
N GLU A 15 20.19 -5.09 4.27
CA GLU A 15 19.30 -5.14 5.42
C GLU A 15 19.41 -3.84 6.23
N ASP A 16 18.27 -3.16 6.38
CA ASP A 16 18.09 -1.93 7.12
C ASP A 16 17.22 -2.11 8.37
N PHE A 17 16.86 -3.34 8.69
CA PHE A 17 16.02 -3.77 9.82
C PHE A 17 14.62 -3.14 9.88
N GLU A 18 14.25 -2.24 8.99
CA GLU A 18 12.97 -1.52 8.99
C GLU A 18 11.74 -2.42 8.77
N ASN A 19 11.93 -3.57 8.09
CA ASN A 19 10.84 -4.48 7.75
C ASN A 19 10.49 -5.49 8.85
N VAL A 20 11.11 -5.43 10.02
CA VAL A 20 10.78 -6.31 11.14
C VAL A 20 9.43 -5.88 11.72
N ILE A 21 8.48 -6.82 11.75
CA ILE A 21 7.17 -6.61 12.38
C ILE A 21 7.37 -6.68 13.90
N LEU A 22 6.93 -5.63 14.59
CA LEU A 22 7.00 -5.54 16.03
C LEU A 22 5.75 -6.20 16.63
N ASP A 23 5.92 -6.93 17.72
CA ASP A 23 4.79 -7.38 18.52
C ASP A 23 4.30 -6.20 19.38
N GLU A 24 3.04 -5.84 19.29
CA GLU A 24 2.42 -4.74 20.05
C GLU A 24 2.59 -4.87 21.58
N ASN A 25 2.95 -6.07 22.06
CA ASN A 25 3.18 -6.35 23.49
C ASN A 25 4.66 -6.27 23.91
N GLU A 26 5.60 -6.12 22.98
CA GLU A 26 7.05 -6.16 23.29
C GLU A 26 7.67 -4.78 23.61
N GLY A 27 6.90 -3.67 23.50
CA GLY A 27 7.38 -2.33 23.85
C GLY A 27 8.40 -1.77 22.83
N GLU A 28 9.56 -1.26 23.29
CA GLU A 28 10.56 -0.59 22.45
C GLU A 28 11.51 -1.54 21.69
N SER A 29 11.37 -2.86 21.79
CA SER A 29 12.25 -3.83 21.15
C SER A 29 11.54 -5.15 20.88
N THR A 30 12.04 -5.94 19.91
CA THR A 30 11.55 -7.28 19.62
C THR A 30 12.68 -8.28 19.44
N GLN A 31 12.45 -9.52 19.86
CA GLN A 31 13.36 -10.65 19.66
C GLN A 31 13.26 -11.23 18.23
N THR A 32 12.28 -10.83 17.45
CA THR A 32 12.09 -11.23 16.05
C THR A 32 13.18 -10.59 15.18
N LEU A 33 13.83 -11.39 14.35
CA LEU A 33 14.84 -10.95 13.40
C LEU A 33 14.27 -10.89 11.97
N PRO A 34 14.92 -10.17 11.05
CA PRO A 34 14.56 -10.21 9.63
C PRO A 34 14.62 -11.64 9.07
N ALA A 35 13.89 -11.89 7.99
CA ALA A 35 13.82 -13.21 7.38
C ALA A 35 15.21 -13.75 6.98
N GLY A 36 15.53 -14.94 7.46
CA GLY A 36 16.80 -15.62 7.22
C GLY A 36 17.97 -15.22 8.14
N TRP A 37 17.84 -14.16 8.92
CA TRP A 37 18.80 -13.85 9.98
C TRP A 37 18.59 -14.77 11.18
N THR A 38 19.69 -15.14 11.83
CA THR A 38 19.69 -15.95 13.04
C THR A 38 20.63 -15.37 14.10
N LYS A 39 20.53 -15.86 15.33
CA LYS A 39 21.40 -15.42 16.44
C LYS A 39 21.93 -16.58 17.23
N ILE A 40 23.14 -16.42 17.81
CA ILE A 40 23.78 -17.40 18.66
C ILE A 40 24.12 -16.72 19.99
N ASP A 41 23.66 -17.29 21.06
CA ASP A 41 24.03 -16.99 22.45
C ASP A 41 25.15 -17.98 22.83
N ALA A 42 26.42 -17.57 22.70
CA ALA A 42 27.53 -18.48 22.86
C ALA A 42 27.95 -18.64 24.32
N ASP A 43 27.71 -17.66 25.18
CA ASP A 43 27.95 -17.71 26.63
C ASP A 43 26.75 -18.27 27.41
N LYS A 44 25.57 -18.40 26.76
CA LYS A 44 24.34 -19.02 27.30
C LYS A 44 23.77 -18.29 28.52
N ASP A 45 23.87 -16.97 28.53
CA ASP A 45 23.32 -16.12 29.58
C ASP A 45 21.84 -15.79 29.36
N GLY A 46 21.29 -16.17 28.21
CA GLY A 46 19.89 -15.92 27.80
C GLY A 46 19.68 -14.56 27.20
N GLN A 47 20.69 -13.71 27.14
CA GLN A 47 20.64 -12.42 26.40
C GLN A 47 21.16 -12.63 24.98
N ASN A 48 20.71 -11.85 24.03
CA ASN A 48 21.16 -11.97 22.64
C ASN A 48 20.84 -10.71 21.84
N TRP A 49 21.15 -10.72 20.53
CA TRP A 49 20.73 -9.69 19.59
C TRP A 49 19.21 -9.59 19.50
N PHE A 50 18.71 -8.35 19.41
CA PHE A 50 17.30 -8.00 19.26
C PHE A 50 17.18 -6.79 18.33
N ILE A 51 15.97 -6.49 17.84
CA ILE A 51 15.71 -5.27 17.07
C ILE A 51 15.17 -4.21 18.02
N TYR A 52 15.79 -3.04 17.97
CA TYR A 52 15.47 -1.90 18.83
C TYR A 52 14.86 -0.75 18.01
N TYR A 53 13.84 -0.12 18.57
CA TYR A 53 13.17 1.05 18.01
C TYR A 53 12.62 1.93 19.15
N THR A 54 12.19 3.15 18.86
CA THR A 54 11.47 3.99 19.83
C THR A 54 9.98 3.95 19.62
N GLU A 55 9.21 4.41 20.61
CA GLU A 55 7.76 4.56 20.52
C GLU A 55 7.31 5.38 19.28
N PRO A 56 6.09 5.14 18.76
CA PRO A 56 5.55 5.90 17.63
C PRO A 56 5.62 7.42 17.86
N GLY A 57 6.23 8.14 16.92
CA GLY A 57 6.43 9.59 16.99
C GLY A 57 7.77 10.04 17.59
N GLY A 58 8.64 9.12 18.01
CA GLY A 58 10.02 9.39 18.39
C GLY A 58 11.01 9.26 17.23
N VAL A 59 12.21 9.84 17.37
CA VAL A 59 13.33 9.52 16.48
C VAL A 59 13.77 8.09 16.79
N GLY A 60 13.80 7.19 15.79
CA GLY A 60 14.20 5.80 15.94
C GLY A 60 15.68 5.66 16.35
N GLN A 61 16.05 4.48 16.85
CA GLN A 61 17.41 4.17 17.31
C GLN A 61 18.38 3.91 16.15
N GLY A 62 17.85 3.56 14.95
CA GLY A 62 18.64 3.21 13.77
C GLY A 62 19.40 4.38 13.16
N HIS A 63 20.32 4.08 12.26
CA HIS A 63 21.00 5.05 11.41
C HIS A 63 19.97 5.77 10.53
N ASN A 64 19.94 7.09 10.57
CA ASN A 64 18.90 7.96 9.97
C ASN A 64 17.51 7.87 10.64
N GLY A 65 17.39 7.32 11.83
CA GLY A 65 16.14 7.03 12.52
C GLY A 65 15.58 5.64 12.15
N GLY A 66 14.55 5.16 12.80
CA GLY A 66 13.99 3.84 12.55
C GLY A 66 14.55 2.74 13.46
N LYS A 67 14.68 1.52 12.92
CA LYS A 67 15.10 0.32 13.67
C LYS A 67 16.55 -0.02 13.42
N CYS A 68 17.17 -0.73 14.36
CA CYS A 68 18.51 -1.31 14.19
C CYS A 68 18.64 -2.63 14.96
N ALA A 69 19.64 -3.44 14.62
CA ALA A 69 20.01 -4.60 15.42
C ALA A 69 20.88 -4.16 16.60
N THR A 70 20.56 -4.64 17.80
CA THR A 70 21.17 -4.22 19.06
C THR A 70 21.58 -5.42 19.91
N SER A 71 22.72 -5.32 20.60
CA SER A 71 23.13 -6.28 21.62
C SER A 71 23.67 -5.55 22.85
N ALA A 72 23.28 -6.00 24.05
CA ALA A 72 23.55 -5.32 25.31
C ALA A 72 24.76 -5.90 26.04
N SER A 73 25.50 -5.06 26.80
CA SER A 73 26.50 -5.43 27.82
C SER A 73 26.09 -4.96 29.23
N PHE A 74 24.87 -4.41 29.36
CA PHE A 74 24.24 -4.05 30.62
C PHE A 74 22.73 -4.32 30.54
N ASP A 75 22.20 -5.01 31.53
CA ASP A 75 20.78 -5.27 31.66
C ASP A 75 20.09 -4.14 32.46
N LYS A 76 19.36 -3.30 31.76
CA LYS A 76 18.63 -2.17 32.35
C LYS A 76 17.51 -2.60 33.30
N ALA A 77 16.93 -3.78 33.11
CA ALA A 77 15.83 -4.28 33.94
C ALA A 77 16.32 -4.76 35.30
N THR A 78 17.44 -5.46 35.31
CA THR A 78 18.07 -5.98 36.55
C THR A 78 19.12 -5.04 37.12
N GLN A 79 19.55 -4.00 36.39
CA GLN A 79 20.62 -3.07 36.74
C GLN A 79 21.96 -3.80 36.95
N GLN A 80 22.26 -4.80 36.10
CA GLN A 80 23.46 -5.60 36.22
C GLN A 80 24.30 -5.61 34.94
N ALA A 81 25.61 -5.67 35.10
CA ALA A 81 26.54 -5.86 34.01
C ALA A 81 26.38 -7.25 33.38
N ILE A 82 26.42 -7.31 32.05
CA ILE A 82 26.41 -8.53 31.26
C ILE A 82 27.81 -8.70 30.61
N HIS A 83 28.17 -9.91 30.29
CA HIS A 83 29.42 -10.24 29.58
C HIS A 83 29.04 -10.95 28.27
N PRO A 84 28.57 -10.26 27.24
CA PRO A 84 28.04 -10.89 26.04
C PRO A 84 29.11 -11.68 25.28
N ASP A 85 28.69 -12.78 24.68
CA ASP A 85 29.33 -13.45 23.55
C ASP A 85 28.25 -13.86 22.54
N ASN A 86 27.72 -12.88 21.83
CA ASN A 86 26.52 -12.96 21.02
C ASN A 86 26.80 -12.74 19.53
N TYR A 87 26.25 -13.60 18.66
CA TYR A 87 26.40 -13.48 17.23
C TYR A 87 25.07 -13.15 16.57
N LEU A 88 25.05 -12.15 15.68
CA LEU A 88 23.98 -11.89 14.72
C LEU A 88 24.45 -12.42 13.35
N VAL A 89 23.84 -13.49 12.87
CA VAL A 89 24.27 -14.23 11.68
C VAL A 89 23.38 -13.92 10.50
N SER A 90 23.98 -13.55 9.36
CA SER A 90 23.27 -13.26 8.10
C SER A 90 22.64 -14.49 7.46
N PRO A 91 21.66 -14.33 6.57
CA PRO A 91 21.33 -15.32 5.56
C PRO A 91 22.57 -15.74 4.75
N GLU A 92 22.46 -16.83 3.96
CA GLU A 92 23.58 -17.26 3.10
C GLU A 92 23.93 -16.19 2.05
N VAL A 93 25.20 -15.75 2.07
CA VAL A 93 25.78 -14.73 1.16
C VAL A 93 26.89 -15.33 0.30
N LYS A 94 26.62 -16.46 -0.32
CA LYS A 94 27.59 -17.23 -1.09
C LYS A 94 28.32 -16.39 -2.14
N GLY A 95 29.66 -16.36 -2.05
CA GLY A 95 30.50 -15.57 -2.93
C GLY A 95 30.66 -14.11 -2.49
N ALA A 96 30.34 -13.80 -1.24
CA ALA A 96 30.59 -12.50 -0.64
C ALA A 96 32.08 -12.17 -0.62
N VAL A 97 32.42 -10.93 -0.99
CA VAL A 97 33.80 -10.42 -1.02
C VAL A 97 34.00 -9.13 -0.23
N ARG A 98 32.90 -8.46 0.13
CA ARG A 98 32.93 -7.19 0.85
C ARG A 98 31.64 -6.97 1.61
N VAL A 99 31.70 -6.32 2.75
CA VAL A 99 30.53 -5.88 3.52
C VAL A 99 30.71 -4.42 3.95
N THR A 100 29.63 -3.65 3.87
CA THR A 100 29.53 -2.33 4.49
C THR A 100 28.40 -2.35 5.52
N PHE A 101 28.56 -1.60 6.60
CA PHE A 101 27.52 -1.43 7.63
C PHE A 101 27.81 -0.19 8.46
N TYR A 102 26.81 0.29 9.18
CA TYR A 102 26.97 1.32 10.19
C TYR A 102 26.93 0.71 11.59
N ALA A 103 27.69 1.30 12.52
CA ALA A 103 27.64 0.93 13.93
C ALA A 103 27.81 2.15 14.85
N CYS A 104 27.18 2.11 16.02
CA CYS A 104 27.34 3.07 17.10
C CYS A 104 27.15 2.41 18.47
N ALA A 105 27.56 3.09 19.55
CA ALA A 105 27.10 2.77 20.90
C ALA A 105 25.79 3.51 21.19
N GLN A 106 24.88 2.83 21.87
CA GLN A 106 23.57 3.38 22.23
C GLN A 106 23.66 4.56 23.21
N ASP A 107 24.72 4.61 24.02
CA ASP A 107 24.97 5.67 24.98
C ASP A 107 26.43 6.14 24.88
N ALA A 108 26.63 7.45 24.71
CA ALA A 108 27.94 8.04 24.53
C ALA A 108 28.79 8.03 25.81
N ASP A 109 28.17 8.04 26.99
CA ASP A 109 28.84 7.95 28.27
C ASP A 109 29.31 6.52 28.60
N TYR A 110 28.66 5.52 27.97
CA TYR A 110 28.95 4.08 28.08
C TYR A 110 29.28 3.48 26.71
N SER A 111 30.29 4.04 26.05
CA SER A 111 30.54 3.79 24.62
C SER A 111 31.59 2.71 24.33
N LYS A 112 32.22 2.11 25.34
CA LYS A 112 33.29 1.11 25.15
C LYS A 112 32.77 -0.29 24.79
N GLU A 113 31.78 -0.32 23.92
CA GLU A 113 31.26 -1.57 23.36
C GLU A 113 32.29 -2.16 22.39
N HIS A 114 32.56 -3.45 22.54
CA HIS A 114 33.51 -4.17 21.70
C HIS A 114 32.81 -5.18 20.81
N PHE A 115 33.02 -5.09 19.51
CA PHE A 115 32.39 -5.97 18.55
C PHE A 115 33.32 -6.33 17.40
N ALA A 116 32.97 -7.40 16.68
CA ALA A 116 33.69 -7.85 15.51
C ALA A 116 32.75 -8.17 14.34
N ILE A 117 33.26 -8.01 13.11
CA ILE A 117 32.72 -8.68 11.93
C ILE A 117 33.44 -10.01 11.74
N CYS A 118 32.68 -11.08 11.62
CA CYS A 118 33.14 -12.43 11.43
C CYS A 118 32.66 -13.00 10.10
N ALA A 119 33.39 -13.96 9.53
CA ALA A 119 32.98 -14.66 8.32
C ALA A 119 33.12 -16.19 8.51
N SER A 120 32.20 -16.92 7.88
CA SER A 120 32.24 -18.38 7.79
C SER A 120 32.17 -18.85 6.33
N THR A 121 32.99 -19.85 6.00
CA THR A 121 32.99 -20.56 4.70
C THR A 121 32.31 -21.92 4.79
N THR A 122 31.87 -22.34 5.96
CA THR A 122 31.33 -23.67 6.24
C THR A 122 29.87 -23.65 6.69
N GLY A 123 29.58 -23.29 7.92
CA GLY A 123 28.27 -23.33 8.56
C GLY A 123 27.97 -22.09 9.38
N MET A 124 26.95 -22.18 10.22
CA MET A 124 26.42 -21.07 11.02
C MET A 124 26.61 -21.25 12.54
N GLU A 125 27.36 -22.27 12.97
CA GLU A 125 27.67 -22.45 14.39
C GLU A 125 28.77 -21.48 14.84
N ALA A 126 28.82 -21.09 16.12
CA ALA A 126 29.81 -20.14 16.64
C ALA A 126 31.26 -20.50 16.26
N GLY A 127 31.59 -21.80 16.27
CA GLY A 127 32.93 -22.32 15.92
C GLY A 127 33.28 -22.25 14.43
N ASP A 128 32.29 -21.98 13.54
CA ASP A 128 32.51 -21.82 12.10
C ASP A 128 33.03 -20.43 11.76
N PHE A 129 32.79 -19.43 12.63
CA PHE A 129 33.10 -18.04 12.38
C PHE A 129 34.55 -17.69 12.78
N LYS A 130 35.23 -17.00 11.87
CA LYS A 130 36.53 -16.36 12.11
C LYS A 130 36.37 -14.87 12.16
N ILE A 131 36.99 -14.22 13.17
CA ILE A 131 37.04 -12.77 13.25
C ILE A 131 37.84 -12.25 12.06
N ILE A 132 37.27 -11.32 11.32
CA ILE A 132 37.91 -10.62 10.21
C ILE A 132 38.50 -9.31 10.70
N GLN A 133 37.71 -8.57 11.47
CA GLN A 133 38.15 -7.33 12.11
C GLN A 133 37.30 -7.05 13.36
N GLU A 134 37.88 -6.36 14.32
CA GLU A 134 37.22 -6.03 15.60
C GLU A 134 37.54 -4.59 16.03
N TRP A 135 36.66 -4.00 16.84
CA TRP A 135 36.75 -2.62 17.28
C TRP A 135 36.13 -2.43 18.67
N THR A 136 36.65 -1.40 19.37
CA THR A 136 35.97 -0.77 20.51
C THR A 136 35.45 0.59 20.07
N ILE A 137 34.16 0.88 20.25
CA ILE A 137 33.49 2.05 19.63
C ILE A 137 34.13 3.37 20.06
N SER A 138 34.50 3.54 21.33
CA SER A 138 35.14 4.76 21.84
C SER A 138 36.51 5.08 21.20
N GLU A 139 37.12 4.12 20.51
CA GLU A 139 38.41 4.25 19.83
C GLU A 139 38.28 4.61 18.35
N LEU A 140 37.07 4.67 17.82
CA LEU A 140 36.82 4.92 16.41
C LEU A 140 36.97 6.40 16.05
N PRO A 141 37.77 6.75 15.03
CA PRO A 141 38.28 8.12 14.85
C PRO A 141 37.30 9.12 14.21
N THR A 142 36.29 8.69 13.47
CA THR A 142 35.40 9.59 12.73
C THR A 142 33.95 9.12 12.74
N SER A 143 33.00 10.06 12.64
CA SER A 143 31.58 9.78 12.50
C SER A 143 31.12 9.90 11.05
N ALA A 144 30.21 9.01 10.62
CA ALA A 144 29.50 9.12 9.38
C ALA A 144 28.32 10.11 9.52
N PRO A 145 27.86 10.75 8.42
CA PRO A 145 26.62 11.50 8.44
C PRO A 145 25.43 10.59 8.73
N GLY A 146 24.45 11.11 9.44
CA GLY A 146 23.21 10.39 9.78
C GLY A 146 22.48 11.06 10.93
N LYS A 147 21.19 10.81 11.06
CA LYS A 147 20.41 11.21 12.24
C LYS A 147 20.66 10.18 13.34
N HIS A 148 20.80 10.64 14.56
CA HIS A 148 20.96 9.80 15.75
C HIS A 148 20.33 10.47 16.96
N LEU A 149 20.00 9.70 17.99
CA LEU A 149 19.51 10.23 19.24
C LEU A 149 20.62 10.99 19.96
N LYS A 150 20.23 11.94 20.82
CA LYS A 150 21.16 12.81 21.55
C LYS A 150 22.18 12.04 22.37
N ASP A 151 21.77 10.90 22.92
CA ASP A 151 22.60 10.13 23.85
C ASP A 151 23.44 9.06 23.15
N GLN A 152 23.20 8.79 21.87
CA GLN A 152 24.01 7.86 21.06
C GLN A 152 25.37 8.48 20.69
N THR A 153 26.38 7.62 20.48
CA THR A 153 27.57 8.04 19.72
C THR A 153 27.22 8.24 18.25
N ALA A 154 28.04 8.99 17.53
CA ALA A 154 27.86 9.11 16.09
C ALA A 154 27.97 7.75 15.39
N TRP A 155 27.06 7.47 14.48
CA TRP A 155 27.11 6.31 13.60
C TRP A 155 28.35 6.34 12.70
N LYS A 156 29.05 5.24 12.57
CA LYS A 156 30.27 5.09 11.77
C LYS A 156 30.09 4.05 10.68
N LEU A 157 30.53 4.39 9.48
CA LEU A 157 30.55 3.47 8.35
C LEU A 157 31.79 2.56 8.46
N PHE A 158 31.57 1.27 8.29
CA PHE A 158 32.59 0.24 8.14
C PHE A 158 32.55 -0.32 6.72
N ASP A 159 33.71 -0.60 6.16
CA ASP A 159 33.88 -1.11 4.79
C ASP A 159 34.99 -2.17 4.82
N ILE A 160 34.60 -3.44 4.74
CA ILE A 160 35.45 -4.58 5.07
C ILE A 160 35.49 -5.57 3.91
N ASN A 161 36.69 -5.93 3.47
CA ASN A 161 36.89 -7.05 2.55
C ASN A 161 36.70 -8.38 3.26
N LEU A 162 35.98 -9.29 2.64
CA LEU A 162 35.70 -10.62 3.16
C LEU A 162 36.60 -11.67 2.50
N PRO A 163 36.96 -12.76 3.22
CA PRO A 163 37.71 -13.87 2.66
C PRO A 163 37.01 -14.55 1.49
N GLU A 164 37.79 -15.10 0.56
CA GLU A 164 37.26 -15.93 -0.52
C GLU A 164 36.50 -17.13 0.04
N GLY A 165 35.35 -17.44 -0.56
CA GLY A 165 34.49 -18.55 -0.15
C GLY A 165 33.55 -18.24 1.00
N THR A 166 33.48 -16.98 1.46
CA THR A 166 32.52 -16.56 2.50
C THR A 166 31.10 -16.95 2.11
N LYS A 167 30.41 -17.64 2.99
CA LYS A 167 29.00 -18.04 2.88
C LYS A 167 28.10 -17.29 3.86
N TYR A 168 28.61 -16.95 5.03
CA TYR A 168 27.89 -16.25 6.08
C TYR A 168 28.77 -15.17 6.69
N ILE A 169 28.20 -14.06 7.10
CA ILE A 169 28.83 -13.09 7.98
C ILE A 169 28.13 -13.10 9.33
N ALA A 170 28.84 -12.69 10.38
CA ALA A 170 28.24 -12.48 11.69
C ALA A 170 28.82 -11.25 12.37
N PHE A 171 27.96 -10.48 13.03
CA PHE A 171 28.37 -9.47 13.99
C PHE A 171 28.48 -10.14 15.37
N ARG A 172 29.66 -10.14 15.96
CA ARG A 172 29.90 -10.70 17.31
C ARG A 172 30.05 -9.57 18.29
N HIS A 173 29.20 -9.52 19.31
CA HIS A 173 29.34 -8.64 20.47
C HIS A 173 29.97 -9.44 21.62
N TYR A 174 31.13 -9.02 22.08
CA TYR A 174 31.91 -9.74 23.08
C TYR A 174 33.00 -8.84 23.70
N ASN A 175 33.70 -9.30 24.73
CA ASN A 175 34.73 -8.54 25.41
C ASN A 175 34.28 -7.15 25.90
N SER A 176 32.99 -6.99 26.13
CA SER A 176 32.33 -5.83 26.70
C SER A 176 31.70 -6.20 28.02
N THR A 177 31.63 -5.24 28.93
CA THR A 177 30.83 -5.36 30.14
C THR A 177 30.59 -3.99 30.75
N ASP A 178 29.46 -3.83 31.43
CA ASP A 178 29.07 -2.59 32.13
C ASP A 178 29.14 -1.33 31.24
N GLN A 179 28.86 -1.51 29.98
CA GLN A 179 28.56 -0.44 29.02
C GLN A 179 27.05 -0.39 28.85
N TYR A 180 26.53 -0.22 27.63
CA TYR A 180 25.09 -0.28 27.47
C TYR A 180 24.71 -1.20 26.30
N CYS A 181 24.78 -0.72 25.05
CA CYS A 181 24.51 -1.52 23.88
C CYS A 181 25.36 -1.10 22.68
N VAL A 182 25.67 -2.07 21.80
CA VAL A 182 26.15 -1.83 20.44
C VAL A 182 24.97 -1.93 19.47
N ASN A 183 24.91 -1.02 18.51
CA ASN A 183 23.93 -0.99 17.42
C ASN A 183 24.60 -1.22 16.07
N ILE A 184 23.96 -2.01 15.20
CA ILE A 184 24.37 -2.29 13.81
C ILE A 184 23.18 -1.96 12.90
N ASP A 185 23.47 -1.31 11.75
CA ASP A 185 22.45 -0.93 10.79
C ASP A 185 23.00 -0.84 9.34
N ASP A 186 22.08 -0.71 8.35
CA ASP A 186 22.38 -0.53 6.93
C ASP A 186 23.44 -1.52 6.40
N VAL A 187 23.27 -2.81 6.69
CA VAL A 187 24.21 -3.86 6.29
C VAL A 187 24.07 -4.14 4.79
N THR A 188 25.17 -3.97 4.03
CA THR A 188 25.21 -4.35 2.61
C THR A 188 26.37 -5.28 2.32
N VAL A 189 26.09 -6.48 1.78
CA VAL A 189 27.10 -7.46 1.39
C VAL A 189 27.23 -7.51 -0.12
N TYR A 190 28.46 -7.46 -0.61
CA TYR A 190 28.81 -7.45 -2.04
C TYR A 190 29.52 -8.73 -2.45
N GLY A 191 29.25 -9.18 -3.69
CA GLY A 191 29.86 -10.36 -4.31
C GLY A 191 30.48 -10.10 -5.66
N ASN A 192 31.26 -11.06 -6.16
CA ASN A 192 31.92 -11.03 -7.49
C ASN A 192 31.13 -11.82 -8.56
N GLN A 193 29.87 -12.14 -8.32
CA GLN A 193 29.08 -12.84 -9.34
C GLN A 193 28.80 -11.94 -10.53
N ALA A 194 28.81 -12.51 -11.73
CA ALA A 194 28.39 -11.80 -12.93
C ALA A 194 26.95 -11.28 -12.73
N ILE A 195 26.76 -9.98 -12.91
CA ILE A 195 25.45 -9.34 -12.80
C ILE A 195 24.58 -9.83 -13.95
N THR A 196 23.46 -10.46 -13.64
CA THR A 196 22.43 -10.82 -14.63
C THR A 196 21.39 -9.72 -14.65
N THR A 197 21.15 -9.14 -15.83
CA THR A 197 20.07 -8.17 -16.02
C THR A 197 18.75 -8.91 -16.24
N TYR A 198 17.67 -8.41 -15.66
CA TYR A 198 16.37 -9.08 -15.75
C TYR A 198 15.44 -8.47 -16.80
N GLY A 199 15.96 -7.52 -17.61
CA GLY A 199 15.24 -6.96 -18.74
C GLY A 199 14.08 -6.06 -18.37
N PHE A 200 14.12 -5.42 -17.20
CA PHE A 200 13.19 -4.37 -16.83
C PHE A 200 13.86 -3.31 -15.94
N LYS A 201 13.23 -2.13 -15.88
CA LYS A 201 13.72 -0.96 -15.14
C LYS A 201 12.65 -0.44 -14.19
N VAL A 202 13.09 0.18 -13.11
CA VAL A 202 12.28 0.95 -12.16
C VAL A 202 12.84 2.38 -12.15
N GLY A 203 12.02 3.36 -12.58
CA GLY A 203 12.45 4.75 -12.66
C GLY A 203 13.71 4.98 -13.52
N GLY A 204 13.87 4.25 -14.62
CA GLY A 204 15.03 4.28 -15.50
C GLY A 204 16.22 3.42 -15.06
N MET A 205 16.25 2.93 -13.82
CA MET A 205 17.34 2.08 -13.30
C MET A 205 17.07 0.60 -13.56
N GLU A 206 18.10 -0.11 -14.04
CA GLU A 206 18.01 -1.52 -14.41
C GLU A 206 17.93 -2.43 -13.19
N VAL A 207 16.99 -3.40 -13.19
CA VAL A 207 16.90 -4.42 -12.16
C VAL A 207 17.77 -5.61 -12.56
N THR A 208 18.59 -6.03 -11.61
CA THR A 208 19.63 -7.05 -11.80
C THR A 208 19.66 -8.03 -10.65
N SER A 209 20.42 -9.13 -10.78
CA SER A 209 20.63 -10.08 -9.68
C SER A 209 21.24 -9.44 -8.42
N GLY A 210 21.84 -8.25 -8.56
CA GLY A 210 22.44 -7.52 -7.44
C GLY A 210 21.45 -6.69 -6.61
N ASN A 211 20.26 -6.37 -7.13
CA ASN A 211 19.30 -5.47 -6.46
C ASN A 211 17.86 -6.02 -6.43
N ALA A 212 17.61 -7.20 -7.01
CA ALA A 212 16.26 -7.76 -7.18
C ALA A 212 15.52 -8.08 -5.87
N LEU A 213 16.25 -8.39 -4.80
CA LEU A 213 15.67 -8.75 -3.50
C LEU A 213 15.24 -7.52 -2.68
N ASN A 214 15.79 -6.36 -3.00
CA ASN A 214 15.43 -5.09 -2.37
C ASN A 214 15.59 -3.93 -3.37
N ILE A 215 14.53 -3.68 -4.13
CA ILE A 215 14.45 -2.56 -5.08
C ILE A 215 13.87 -1.37 -4.31
N SER A 216 14.72 -0.67 -3.54
CA SER A 216 14.34 0.43 -2.66
C SER A 216 15.37 1.57 -2.75
N GLN A 217 15.18 2.64 -2.00
CA GLN A 217 16.18 3.72 -1.88
C GLN A 217 17.56 3.20 -1.45
N VAL A 218 17.60 2.23 -0.53
CA VAL A 218 18.85 1.61 -0.05
C VAL A 218 19.57 0.85 -1.17
N GLY A 219 18.83 0.24 -2.09
CA GLY A 219 19.36 -0.39 -3.30
C GLY A 219 19.76 0.59 -4.41
N GLY A 220 19.77 1.90 -4.16
CA GLY A 220 20.10 2.95 -5.10
C GLY A 220 18.95 3.44 -5.96
N PHE A 221 17.72 2.95 -5.74
CA PHE A 221 16.51 3.35 -6.44
C PHE A 221 15.84 4.53 -5.74
N SER A 222 16.41 5.71 -5.82
CA SER A 222 15.91 6.93 -5.16
C SER A 222 14.45 7.28 -5.50
N VAL A 223 13.90 6.70 -6.57
CA VAL A 223 12.50 6.87 -6.98
C VAL A 223 11.53 6.02 -6.16
N VAL A 224 12.00 4.99 -5.45
CA VAL A 224 11.16 4.19 -4.55
C VAL A 224 11.17 4.86 -3.17
N THR A 225 10.18 5.70 -2.91
CA THR A 225 10.15 6.58 -1.74
C THR A 225 9.47 5.95 -0.51
N LYS A 226 8.71 4.86 -0.71
CA LYS A 226 8.03 4.13 0.36
C LYS A 226 7.81 2.66 -0.03
N GLY A 227 7.69 1.79 0.96
CA GLY A 227 7.36 0.38 0.80
C GLY A 227 8.48 -0.45 0.18
N LYS A 228 8.13 -1.60 -0.37
CA LYS A 228 9.10 -2.58 -0.85
C LYS A 228 8.76 -3.08 -2.26
N LEU A 229 9.79 -3.17 -3.11
CA LEU A 229 9.74 -3.91 -4.36
C LEU A 229 10.71 -5.08 -4.29
N THR A 230 10.27 -6.27 -4.70
CA THR A 230 11.11 -7.47 -4.82
C THR A 230 10.85 -8.16 -6.14
N TYR A 231 11.88 -8.73 -6.74
CA TYR A 231 11.73 -9.50 -7.96
C TYR A 231 12.21 -10.94 -7.76
N ASP A 232 11.35 -11.87 -8.16
CA ASP A 232 11.66 -13.30 -8.25
C ASP A 232 11.86 -13.69 -9.72
N ASP A 233 13.09 -14.03 -10.09
CA ASP A 233 13.42 -14.40 -11.46
C ASP A 233 12.85 -15.76 -11.86
N ALA A 234 12.65 -16.69 -10.93
CA ALA A 234 12.10 -18.00 -11.24
C ALA A 234 10.65 -17.92 -11.73
N SER A 235 9.82 -17.06 -11.11
CA SER A 235 8.44 -16.80 -11.51
C SER A 235 8.25 -15.58 -12.41
N LYS A 236 9.32 -14.82 -12.70
CA LYS A 236 9.28 -13.53 -13.42
C LYS A 236 8.31 -12.53 -12.79
N THR A 237 8.25 -12.49 -11.47
CA THR A 237 7.29 -11.71 -10.71
C THR A 237 7.95 -10.56 -9.96
N LEU A 238 7.54 -9.32 -10.26
CA LEU A 238 7.82 -8.12 -9.50
C LEU A 238 6.68 -7.91 -8.50
N THR A 239 6.97 -8.02 -7.21
CA THR A 239 6.00 -7.75 -6.14
C THR A 239 6.16 -6.31 -5.66
N LEU A 240 5.06 -5.56 -5.66
CA LEU A 240 4.93 -4.25 -5.05
C LEU A 240 4.14 -4.43 -3.75
N LYS A 241 4.72 -4.03 -2.62
CA LYS A 241 4.08 -4.10 -1.30
C LYS A 241 4.12 -2.72 -0.64
N ASP A 242 2.95 -2.09 -0.56
CA ASP A 242 2.76 -0.73 -0.02
C ASP A 242 3.75 0.29 -0.61
N ALA A 243 4.10 0.08 -1.88
CA ALA A 243 5.21 0.75 -2.54
C ALA A 243 4.77 2.05 -3.21
N THR A 244 5.61 3.09 -3.07
CA THR A 244 5.47 4.34 -3.81
C THR A 244 6.69 4.54 -4.71
N ILE A 245 6.44 4.61 -6.01
CA ILE A 245 7.42 4.97 -7.03
C ILE A 245 7.12 6.42 -7.45
N ALA A 246 8.00 7.36 -7.13
CA ALA A 246 7.84 8.77 -7.42
C ALA A 246 8.99 9.25 -8.31
N LEU A 247 8.67 9.60 -9.55
CA LEU A 247 9.66 10.11 -10.49
C LEU A 247 9.87 11.62 -10.30
N PRO A 248 11.11 12.14 -10.50
CA PRO A 248 11.35 13.57 -10.53
C PRO A 248 10.47 14.26 -11.60
N THR A 249 10.07 15.50 -11.35
CA THR A 249 9.13 16.27 -12.19
C THR A 249 9.56 16.36 -13.66
N GLU A 250 10.86 16.45 -13.94
CA GLU A 250 11.40 16.56 -15.30
C GLU A 250 11.74 15.19 -15.93
N SER A 251 11.50 14.08 -15.23
CA SER A 251 11.85 12.75 -15.73
C SER A 251 10.90 12.29 -16.84
N GLU A 252 11.48 11.84 -17.96
CA GLU A 252 10.78 11.17 -19.06
C GLU A 252 10.80 9.63 -18.93
N GLU A 253 11.49 9.10 -17.91
CA GLU A 253 11.57 7.67 -17.63
C GLU A 253 10.20 7.11 -17.24
N ALA A 254 10.02 5.82 -17.43
CA ALA A 254 8.82 5.14 -16.93
C ALA A 254 8.98 4.76 -15.46
N GLY A 255 7.88 4.77 -14.70
CA GLY A 255 7.85 4.21 -13.35
C GLY A 255 8.29 2.76 -13.34
N LEU A 256 7.71 1.96 -14.24
CA LEU A 256 8.12 0.59 -14.54
C LEU A 256 8.26 0.42 -16.06
N GLU A 257 9.40 -0.08 -16.54
CA GLU A 257 9.62 -0.36 -17.96
C GLU A 257 10.09 -1.80 -18.18
N PHE A 258 9.28 -2.61 -18.87
CA PHE A 258 9.58 -4.01 -19.19
C PHE A 258 10.07 -4.11 -20.64
N LEU A 259 11.26 -4.66 -20.82
CA LEU A 259 11.98 -4.72 -22.09
C LEU A 259 11.91 -6.12 -22.69
N GLY A 260 11.91 -6.21 -24.01
CA GLY A 260 11.99 -7.49 -24.73
C GLY A 260 10.67 -8.26 -24.84
N ASN A 261 10.77 -9.57 -25.03
CA ASN A 261 9.63 -10.45 -25.35
C ASN A 261 9.22 -11.36 -24.20
N GLN A 262 9.90 -11.26 -23.06
CA GLN A 262 9.61 -12.10 -21.89
C GLN A 262 8.30 -11.68 -21.23
N ALA A 263 7.56 -12.67 -20.74
CA ALA A 263 6.38 -12.41 -19.93
C ALA A 263 6.78 -12.00 -18.50
N TYR A 264 6.13 -10.96 -17.96
CA TYR A 264 6.32 -10.51 -16.59
C TYR A 264 4.99 -10.46 -15.84
N THR A 265 5.08 -10.61 -14.53
CA THR A 265 3.97 -10.41 -13.62
C THR A 265 4.29 -9.29 -12.64
N ILE A 266 3.38 -8.34 -12.49
CA ILE A 266 3.35 -7.38 -11.38
C ILE A 266 2.35 -7.91 -10.37
N LYS A 267 2.82 -8.28 -9.17
CA LYS A 267 1.96 -8.67 -8.06
C LYS A 267 1.75 -7.48 -7.14
N LEU A 268 0.50 -7.14 -6.88
CA LEU A 268 0.11 -6.04 -6.00
C LEU A 268 -0.26 -6.60 -4.61
N GLU A 269 0.39 -6.08 -3.57
CA GLU A 269 0.07 -6.32 -2.16
C GLU A 269 -0.07 -4.96 -1.47
N GLY A 270 -1.17 -4.76 -0.70
CA GLY A 270 -1.46 -3.49 -0.05
C GLY A 270 -1.71 -2.33 -1.02
N ASN A 271 -1.35 -1.11 -0.63
CA ASN A 271 -1.61 0.12 -1.36
C ASN A 271 -0.35 0.64 -2.07
N ASN A 272 -0.34 0.58 -3.40
CA ASN A 272 0.80 0.97 -4.21
C ASN A 272 0.52 2.22 -5.02
N LYS A 273 1.54 3.05 -5.27
CA LYS A 273 1.45 4.29 -6.04
C LYS A 273 2.56 4.40 -7.08
N ILE A 274 2.23 4.94 -8.24
CA ILE A 274 3.20 5.42 -9.23
C ILE A 274 2.86 6.87 -9.53
N LEU A 275 3.81 7.77 -9.25
CA LEU A 275 3.72 9.20 -9.52
C LEU A 275 4.68 9.55 -10.64
N THR A 276 4.18 10.11 -11.73
CA THR A 276 4.98 10.54 -12.89
C THR A 276 4.42 11.84 -13.45
N THR A 277 5.27 12.65 -14.04
CA THR A 277 4.88 13.90 -14.69
C THR A 277 4.91 13.76 -16.20
N ARG A 278 6.02 13.31 -16.79
CA ARG A 278 6.25 13.25 -18.24
C ARG A 278 6.42 11.84 -18.78
N GLY A 279 6.83 10.89 -17.94
CA GLY A 279 7.07 9.49 -18.31
C GLY A 279 5.79 8.64 -18.26
N TRP A 280 5.87 7.43 -18.79
CA TRP A 280 4.82 6.42 -18.62
C TRP A 280 4.78 5.93 -17.17
N ALA A 281 3.59 5.66 -16.66
CA ALA A 281 3.51 4.97 -15.38
C ALA A 281 4.04 3.54 -15.50
N ILE A 282 3.54 2.80 -16.50
CA ILE A 282 4.03 1.45 -16.83
C ILE A 282 4.17 1.37 -18.35
N ARG A 283 5.34 0.93 -18.81
CA ARG A 283 5.64 0.67 -20.22
C ARG A 283 6.09 -0.76 -20.43
N GLY A 284 5.40 -1.52 -21.28
CA GLY A 284 5.79 -2.86 -21.70
C GLY A 284 6.16 -2.89 -23.19
N GLN A 285 7.23 -3.60 -23.52
CA GLN A 285 7.52 -3.94 -24.91
C GLN A 285 6.73 -5.19 -25.33
N LYS A 286 7.23 -6.04 -26.20
CA LYS A 286 6.50 -7.12 -26.87
C LYS A 286 6.07 -8.28 -25.97
N GLY A 287 6.66 -8.42 -24.78
CA GLY A 287 6.30 -9.50 -23.85
C GLY A 287 4.95 -9.26 -23.17
N PRO A 288 4.21 -10.33 -22.81
CA PRO A 288 2.99 -10.20 -22.02
C PRO A 288 3.26 -9.61 -20.64
N LEU A 289 2.37 -8.74 -20.18
CA LEU A 289 2.41 -8.15 -18.84
C LEU A 289 1.13 -8.50 -18.07
N ASN A 290 1.29 -9.14 -16.90
CA ASN A 290 0.19 -9.52 -16.04
C ASN A 290 0.21 -8.67 -14.77
N ILE A 291 -0.86 -7.96 -14.46
CA ILE A 291 -1.04 -7.21 -13.22
C ILE A 291 -2.07 -7.95 -12.38
N LYS A 292 -1.70 -8.40 -11.17
CA LYS A 292 -2.56 -9.25 -10.37
C LYS A 292 -2.34 -9.11 -8.85
N GLY A 293 -3.23 -9.74 -8.07
CA GLY A 293 -3.17 -9.78 -6.61
C GLY A 293 -4.16 -8.81 -5.97
N PRO A 294 -4.50 -8.97 -4.68
CA PRO A 294 -5.59 -8.24 -4.04
C PRO A 294 -5.26 -6.78 -3.73
N GLY A 295 -4.03 -6.33 -4.04
CA GLY A 295 -3.59 -4.96 -3.77
C GLY A 295 -4.15 -3.92 -4.74
N LYS A 296 -3.99 -2.66 -4.37
CA LYS A 296 -4.37 -1.45 -5.13
C LYS A 296 -3.13 -0.83 -5.78
N LEU A 297 -3.25 -0.36 -7.01
CA LEU A 297 -2.28 0.49 -7.70
C LEU A 297 -2.97 1.80 -8.08
N ILE A 298 -2.50 2.90 -7.54
CA ILE A 298 -2.92 4.25 -7.90
C ILE A 298 -1.85 4.87 -8.80
N VAL A 299 -2.27 5.34 -9.98
CA VAL A 299 -1.41 6.07 -10.91
C VAL A 299 -1.79 7.54 -10.90
N ILE A 300 -0.83 8.39 -10.52
CA ILE A 300 -1.00 9.84 -10.46
C ILE A 300 -0.06 10.47 -11.50
N MET A 301 -0.64 11.28 -12.39
CA MET A 301 0.09 11.96 -13.45
C MET A 301 -0.30 13.43 -13.48
N SER A 302 0.66 14.35 -13.66
CA SER A 302 0.38 15.79 -13.62
C SER A 302 0.34 16.45 -14.99
N ASP A 303 1.28 16.14 -15.92
CA ASP A 303 1.43 16.89 -17.17
C ASP A 303 1.25 16.05 -18.45
N SER A 304 1.21 14.74 -18.37
CA SER A 304 1.04 13.89 -19.54
C SER A 304 0.16 12.68 -19.25
N LEU A 305 -0.68 12.34 -20.22
CA LEU A 305 -1.55 11.17 -20.11
C LEU A 305 -0.84 9.89 -20.61
N LYS A 306 0.38 9.65 -20.11
CA LYS A 306 1.17 8.46 -20.42
C LYS A 306 0.96 7.37 -19.34
N GLY A 307 -0.23 6.79 -19.25
CA GLY A 307 -0.63 5.79 -18.26
C GLY A 307 0.08 4.45 -18.38
N ILE A 308 -0.68 3.40 -18.69
CA ILE A 308 -0.16 2.04 -18.91
C ILE A 308 -0.16 1.75 -20.41
N MET A 309 0.99 1.45 -20.98
CA MET A 309 1.12 1.08 -22.39
C MET A 309 1.96 -0.17 -22.57
N THR A 310 1.49 -1.12 -23.37
CA THR A 310 2.25 -2.31 -23.77
C THR A 310 2.13 -2.57 -25.27
N GLN A 311 3.15 -3.19 -25.85
CA GLN A 311 3.07 -3.72 -27.21
C GLN A 311 2.64 -5.20 -27.22
N GLY A 312 2.83 -5.91 -26.10
CA GLY A 312 2.32 -7.27 -25.88
C GLY A 312 0.96 -7.26 -25.19
N ASP A 313 0.46 -8.47 -24.91
CA ASP A 313 -0.79 -8.66 -24.19
C ASP A 313 -0.69 -8.08 -22.77
N LEU A 314 -1.77 -7.49 -22.28
CA LEU A 314 -1.91 -6.93 -20.95
C LEU A 314 -3.08 -7.60 -20.23
N SER A 315 -2.85 -8.14 -19.04
CA SER A 315 -3.91 -8.76 -18.26
C SER A 315 -4.01 -8.19 -16.84
N PHE A 316 -5.24 -8.17 -16.31
CA PHE A 316 -5.57 -7.78 -14.94
C PHE A 316 -6.40 -8.89 -14.32
N SER A 317 -5.99 -9.38 -13.14
CA SER A 317 -6.66 -10.51 -12.48
C SER A 317 -6.49 -10.52 -10.96
N ASP A 318 -7.09 -11.53 -10.31
CA ASP A 318 -6.90 -11.86 -8.89
C ASP A 318 -7.28 -10.69 -7.97
N LYS A 319 -8.39 -9.99 -8.29
CA LYS A 319 -8.96 -8.85 -7.54
C LYS A 319 -8.06 -7.62 -7.46
N CYS A 320 -7.07 -7.49 -8.36
CA CYS A 320 -6.27 -6.27 -8.39
C CYS A 320 -7.14 -5.04 -8.66
N LYS A 321 -6.78 -3.91 -8.02
CA LYS A 321 -7.44 -2.62 -8.22
C LYS A 321 -6.44 -1.67 -8.88
N VAL A 322 -6.78 -1.13 -10.07
CA VAL A 322 -5.94 -0.18 -10.81
C VAL A 322 -6.75 1.07 -11.08
N ILE A 323 -6.29 2.20 -10.53
CA ILE A 323 -7.06 3.46 -10.50
C ILE A 323 -6.17 4.62 -10.94
N GLY A 324 -6.68 5.50 -11.79
CA GLY A 324 -5.99 6.74 -12.13
C GLY A 324 -6.62 7.51 -13.28
N ALA A 325 -6.30 8.80 -13.37
CA ALA A 325 -6.58 9.63 -14.54
C ALA A 325 -5.57 9.29 -15.64
N MET A 326 -5.62 8.08 -16.18
CA MET A 326 -4.64 7.54 -17.11
C MET A 326 -5.28 6.67 -18.19
N PRO A 327 -4.76 6.70 -19.43
CA PRO A 327 -5.10 5.71 -20.43
C PRO A 327 -4.45 4.35 -20.17
N ILE A 328 -5.14 3.28 -20.58
CA ILE A 328 -4.60 1.92 -20.68
C ILE A 328 -4.64 1.51 -22.15
N LEU A 329 -3.46 1.32 -22.74
CA LEU A 329 -3.32 1.11 -24.17
C LEU A 329 -2.50 -0.15 -24.47
N THR A 330 -2.92 -0.92 -25.48
CA THR A 330 -2.04 -1.89 -26.13
C THR A 330 -1.86 -1.54 -27.60
N GLU A 331 -0.63 -1.68 -28.07
CA GLU A 331 -0.22 -1.40 -29.45
C GLU A 331 0.19 -2.68 -30.18
N GLN A 332 0.44 -2.60 -31.48
CA GLN A 332 0.95 -3.68 -32.32
C GLN A 332 0.19 -5.02 -32.20
N GLY A 333 -1.11 -4.96 -31.91
CA GLY A 333 -1.96 -6.14 -31.78
C GLY A 333 -1.98 -6.81 -30.41
N GLY A 334 -1.36 -6.19 -29.40
CA GLY A 334 -1.50 -6.61 -27.99
C GLY A 334 -2.96 -6.58 -27.54
N LYS A 335 -3.37 -7.58 -26.79
CA LYS A 335 -4.74 -7.74 -26.30
C LYS A 335 -4.84 -7.32 -24.84
N ILE A 336 -6.02 -6.87 -24.41
CA ILE A 336 -6.32 -6.54 -23.02
C ILE A 336 -7.30 -7.60 -22.47
N TYR A 337 -6.93 -8.22 -21.36
CA TYR A 337 -7.76 -9.18 -20.63
C TYR A 337 -8.03 -8.67 -19.23
N VAL A 338 -9.30 -8.65 -18.83
CA VAL A 338 -9.71 -8.27 -17.46
C VAL A 338 -10.57 -9.39 -16.89
N ASP A 339 -10.13 -9.98 -15.79
CA ASP A 339 -10.78 -11.09 -15.13
C ASP A 339 -10.76 -10.91 -13.61
N ASP A 340 -11.94 -10.76 -13.00
CA ASP A 340 -12.08 -10.54 -11.54
C ASP A 340 -11.14 -9.42 -11.03
N ALA A 341 -11.21 -8.24 -11.66
CA ALA A 341 -10.38 -7.07 -11.32
C ALA A 341 -11.19 -5.77 -11.38
N TYR A 342 -10.78 -4.78 -10.60
CA TYR A 342 -11.32 -3.43 -10.65
C TYR A 342 -10.38 -2.51 -11.41
N ILE A 343 -10.89 -1.81 -12.42
CA ILE A 343 -10.14 -0.81 -13.17
C ILE A 343 -10.96 0.48 -13.25
N HIS A 344 -10.37 1.60 -12.88
CA HIS A 344 -10.91 2.92 -13.17
C HIS A 344 -9.87 3.69 -13.97
N ALA A 345 -10.09 3.84 -15.25
CA ALA A 345 -9.22 4.51 -16.20
C ALA A 345 -9.91 5.73 -16.80
N LYS A 346 -9.18 6.85 -16.94
CA LYS A 346 -9.69 8.10 -17.53
C LYS A 346 -8.66 8.71 -18.46
N ASN A 347 -9.10 9.25 -19.60
CA ASN A 347 -8.26 9.96 -20.56
C ASN A 347 -9.04 11.15 -21.14
N GLU A 348 -8.76 12.33 -20.65
CA GLU A 348 -9.46 13.56 -21.05
C GLU A 348 -9.08 14.05 -22.45
N ASP A 349 -7.83 13.78 -22.90
CA ASP A 349 -7.30 14.32 -24.14
C ASP A 349 -7.73 13.56 -25.40
N SER A 350 -7.60 12.23 -25.39
CA SER A 350 -7.84 11.42 -26.60
C SER A 350 -9.23 10.80 -26.68
N GLY A 351 -10.00 10.81 -25.59
CA GLY A 351 -11.29 10.13 -25.50
C GLY A 351 -11.21 8.60 -25.47
N LEU A 352 -10.03 8.01 -25.30
CA LEU A 352 -9.81 6.56 -25.23
C LEU A 352 -9.24 6.20 -23.86
N ALA A 353 -10.13 5.89 -22.89
CA ALA A 353 -9.69 5.47 -21.56
C ALA A 353 -8.98 4.11 -21.60
N ILE A 354 -9.54 3.14 -22.32
CA ILE A 354 -8.93 1.80 -22.51
C ILE A 354 -9.06 1.43 -23.98
N ALA A 355 -7.95 1.11 -24.63
CA ALA A 355 -7.96 0.75 -26.05
C ALA A 355 -6.87 -0.26 -26.41
N SER A 356 -7.15 -1.08 -27.42
CA SER A 356 -6.22 -2.02 -28.03
C SER A 356 -6.17 -1.73 -29.54
N GLU A 357 -4.98 -1.49 -30.07
CA GLU A 357 -4.77 -1.24 -31.49
C GLU A 357 -5.09 -2.49 -32.31
N LEU A 358 -6.03 -2.39 -33.26
CA LEU A 358 -6.49 -3.54 -34.05
C LEU A 358 -5.45 -4.06 -35.04
N ASN A 359 -4.49 -3.23 -35.41
CA ASN A 359 -3.41 -3.64 -36.31
C ASN A 359 -2.55 -4.73 -35.65
N GLY A 360 -2.58 -5.94 -36.20
CA GLY A 360 -1.92 -7.10 -35.63
C GLY A 360 -2.79 -8.00 -34.75
N GLY A 361 -4.11 -7.70 -34.63
CA GLY A 361 -5.09 -8.60 -33.97
C GLY A 361 -5.50 -8.20 -32.56
N GLY A 362 -5.31 -6.94 -32.18
CA GLY A 362 -5.69 -6.39 -30.87
C GLY A 362 -7.16 -6.64 -30.51
N ASN A 363 -7.44 -6.86 -29.25
CA ASN A 363 -8.78 -7.11 -28.71
C ASN A 363 -8.89 -6.75 -27.23
N ILE A 364 -10.12 -6.61 -26.73
CA ILE A 364 -10.42 -6.48 -25.30
C ILE A 364 -11.37 -7.62 -24.92
N SER A 365 -11.08 -8.32 -23.85
CA SER A 365 -11.88 -9.42 -23.32
C SER A 365 -12.14 -9.23 -21.83
N LEU A 366 -13.41 -9.35 -21.44
CA LEU A 366 -13.87 -9.26 -20.06
C LEU A 366 -14.38 -10.64 -19.60
N ARG A 367 -13.98 -11.05 -18.39
CA ARG A 367 -14.49 -12.23 -17.72
C ARG A 367 -14.77 -11.89 -16.26
N ASN A 368 -15.94 -12.29 -15.75
CA ASN A 368 -16.39 -12.03 -14.38
C ASN A 368 -16.53 -10.55 -14.00
N VAL A 369 -16.45 -9.65 -14.98
CA VAL A 369 -16.56 -8.20 -14.80
C VAL A 369 -17.35 -7.57 -15.94
N LYS A 370 -17.83 -6.35 -15.74
CA LYS A 370 -18.47 -5.51 -16.76
C LYS A 370 -17.84 -4.12 -16.79
N ALA A 371 -17.98 -3.44 -17.92
CA ALA A 371 -17.48 -2.09 -18.12
C ALA A 371 -18.63 -1.08 -18.08
N TYR A 372 -18.38 0.06 -17.44
CA TYR A 372 -19.37 1.12 -17.27
C TYR A 372 -18.79 2.48 -17.65
N TYR A 373 -19.61 3.29 -18.31
CA TYR A 373 -19.38 4.69 -18.60
C TYR A 373 -20.51 5.51 -17.98
N GLN A 374 -20.21 6.41 -17.08
CA GLN A 374 -21.20 7.21 -16.35
C GLN A 374 -22.37 6.35 -15.81
N GLY A 375 -22.03 5.24 -15.16
CA GLY A 375 -22.99 4.32 -14.56
C GLY A 375 -23.80 3.45 -15.52
N LYS A 376 -23.56 3.53 -16.84
CA LYS A 376 -24.25 2.73 -17.86
C LYS A 376 -23.28 1.75 -18.51
N GLU A 377 -23.75 0.51 -18.75
CA GLU A 377 -22.93 -0.53 -19.37
C GLU A 377 -22.41 -0.07 -20.74
N ALA A 378 -21.08 -0.03 -20.88
CA ALA A 378 -20.39 0.29 -22.12
C ALA A 378 -20.11 -0.99 -22.92
N LYS A 379 -20.14 -0.91 -24.24
CA LYS A 379 -19.92 -2.06 -25.11
C LYS A 379 -18.55 -2.00 -25.77
N ILE A 380 -17.90 -3.13 -25.91
CA ILE A 380 -16.68 -3.24 -26.70
C ILE A 380 -17.03 -3.11 -28.17
N GLY A 381 -16.37 -2.18 -28.86
CA GLY A 381 -16.58 -1.92 -30.28
C GLY A 381 -15.30 -1.46 -30.97
N THR A 382 -15.40 -1.14 -32.27
CA THR A 382 -14.31 -0.61 -33.07
C THR A 382 -14.47 0.90 -33.23
N TYR A 383 -13.38 1.62 -33.04
CA TYR A 383 -13.30 3.06 -33.24
C TYR A 383 -12.11 3.41 -34.13
N GLU A 384 -12.29 4.33 -35.05
CA GLU A 384 -11.24 4.89 -35.87
C GLU A 384 -10.77 6.21 -35.26
N GLY A 385 -9.52 6.25 -34.82
CA GLY A 385 -8.89 7.42 -34.21
C GLY A 385 -7.60 7.81 -34.92
N LYS A 386 -6.98 8.89 -34.45
CA LYS A 386 -5.67 9.34 -34.95
C LYS A 386 -4.56 8.95 -33.97
N LYS A 387 -3.42 8.49 -34.54
CA LYS A 387 -2.16 8.29 -33.84
C LYS A 387 -1.10 9.16 -34.56
N GLY A 388 -0.85 10.36 -34.04
CA GLY A 388 -0.19 11.42 -34.79
C GLY A 388 -1.00 11.82 -36.03
N GLU A 389 -0.39 11.78 -37.22
CA GLU A 389 -1.10 12.06 -38.50
C GLU A 389 -1.80 10.84 -39.11
N ALA A 390 -1.47 9.63 -38.64
CA ALA A 390 -2.00 8.38 -39.17
C ALA A 390 -3.37 8.03 -38.57
N THR A 391 -4.25 7.47 -39.40
CA THR A 391 -5.51 6.89 -38.96
C THR A 391 -5.29 5.47 -38.48
N THR A 392 -5.78 5.16 -37.29
CA THR A 392 -5.61 3.85 -36.65
C THR A 392 -6.94 3.35 -36.11
N GLN A 393 -7.18 2.06 -36.25
CA GLN A 393 -8.39 1.43 -35.68
C GLN A 393 -8.07 0.81 -34.30
N TYR A 394 -8.97 1.04 -33.36
CA TYR A 394 -8.89 0.58 -31.97
C TYR A 394 -10.09 -0.29 -31.61
N ARG A 395 -9.84 -1.36 -30.86
CA ARG A 395 -10.86 -1.99 -30.02
C ARG A 395 -10.94 -1.19 -28.73
N THR A 396 -12.13 -0.67 -28.38
CA THR A 396 -12.33 0.19 -27.21
C THR A 396 -13.75 0.05 -26.67
N PHE A 397 -14.04 0.75 -25.59
CA PHE A 397 -15.38 0.84 -25.03
C PHE A 397 -16.16 2.00 -25.69
N LEU A 398 -17.38 1.69 -26.11
CA LEU A 398 -18.28 2.63 -26.75
C LEU A 398 -19.57 2.79 -25.93
N TYR A 399 -20.02 4.02 -25.81
CA TYR A 399 -21.35 4.36 -25.35
C TYR A 399 -22.03 5.27 -26.39
N ASN A 400 -23.24 4.91 -26.86
CA ASN A 400 -23.92 5.57 -27.97
C ASN A 400 -23.03 5.73 -29.22
N ASN A 401 -22.26 4.71 -29.57
CA ASN A 401 -21.32 4.67 -30.69
C ASN A 401 -20.14 5.69 -30.60
N LYS A 402 -19.93 6.29 -29.46
CA LYS A 402 -18.79 7.18 -29.21
C LYS A 402 -17.79 6.49 -28.25
N PRO A 403 -16.49 6.71 -28.41
CA PRO A 403 -15.51 6.18 -27.48
C PRO A 403 -15.68 6.80 -26.09
N CYS A 404 -15.40 6.00 -25.06
CA CYS A 404 -15.49 6.42 -23.68
C CYS A 404 -14.14 6.95 -23.20
N ASN A 405 -14.12 8.18 -22.72
CA ASN A 405 -12.94 8.82 -22.14
C ASN A 405 -12.72 8.44 -20.66
N GLU A 406 -13.69 7.77 -20.06
CA GLU A 406 -13.61 7.22 -18.71
C GLU A 406 -14.29 5.86 -18.70
N ILE A 407 -13.68 4.87 -18.08
CA ILE A 407 -14.23 3.52 -17.95
C ILE A 407 -13.96 2.98 -16.56
N ILE A 408 -15.01 2.45 -15.95
CA ILE A 408 -14.94 1.63 -14.75
C ILE A 408 -15.24 0.20 -15.15
N ILE A 409 -14.30 -0.72 -14.91
CA ILE A 409 -14.49 -2.16 -15.05
C ILE A 409 -14.53 -2.75 -13.65
N GLN A 410 -15.59 -3.49 -13.34
CA GLN A 410 -15.77 -4.10 -12.03
C GLN A 410 -16.71 -5.30 -12.05
N ASP A 411 -16.54 -6.18 -11.06
CA ASP A 411 -17.58 -7.11 -10.64
C ASP A 411 -18.50 -6.40 -9.65
N LEU A 412 -19.79 -6.43 -9.90
CA LEU A 412 -20.77 -5.87 -8.96
C LEU A 412 -21.00 -6.76 -7.74
N GLY A 413 -20.33 -7.91 -7.64
CA GLY A 413 -20.45 -8.83 -6.52
C GLY A 413 -21.89 -9.07 -6.03
N PRO A 414 -22.14 -9.96 -5.10
CA PRO A 414 -23.48 -10.17 -4.54
C PRO A 414 -24.00 -8.97 -3.74
N ASP A 415 -23.12 -8.07 -3.31
CA ASP A 415 -23.45 -6.94 -2.43
C ASP A 415 -23.58 -5.60 -3.17
N GLY A 416 -23.29 -5.56 -4.48
CA GLY A 416 -23.47 -4.36 -5.32
C GLY A 416 -22.61 -3.16 -4.91
N VAL A 417 -21.43 -3.36 -4.33
CA VAL A 417 -20.49 -2.29 -3.99
C VAL A 417 -19.96 -1.64 -5.26
N ILE A 418 -20.19 -0.33 -5.41
CA ILE A 418 -19.77 0.47 -6.58
C ILE A 418 -18.59 1.38 -6.28
N PHE A 419 -18.29 1.63 -5.02
CA PHE A 419 -17.18 2.44 -4.54
C PHE A 419 -16.83 2.06 -3.10
N GLU A 420 -15.55 2.04 -2.78
CA GLU A 420 -15.06 1.86 -1.41
C GLU A 420 -13.80 2.69 -1.16
N GLU A 421 -13.64 3.19 0.06
CA GLU A 421 -12.48 3.95 0.51
C GLU A 421 -12.18 3.64 1.98
N ASP A 422 -10.92 3.25 2.23
CA ASP A 422 -10.36 2.90 3.53
C ASP A 422 -9.30 3.93 4.01
N PHE A 423 -9.10 5.04 3.30
CA PHE A 423 -8.12 6.10 3.53
C PHE A 423 -6.66 5.65 3.62
N GLU A 424 -6.36 4.35 3.53
CA GLU A 424 -5.00 3.80 3.63
C GLU A 424 -4.07 4.24 2.50
N SER A 425 -4.64 4.78 1.42
CA SER A 425 -3.86 5.30 0.28
C SER A 425 -3.17 6.64 0.55
N VAL A 426 -3.51 7.35 1.62
CA VAL A 426 -2.90 8.63 1.98
C VAL A 426 -1.61 8.39 2.76
N THR A 427 -0.56 9.13 2.40
CA THR A 427 0.69 9.15 3.18
C THR A 427 0.61 10.29 4.18
N LEU A 428 0.78 10.00 5.45
CA LEU A 428 0.83 11.03 6.49
C LEU A 428 2.15 11.79 6.39
N ASP A 429 2.15 13.09 6.73
CA ASP A 429 3.32 13.93 6.68
C ASP A 429 4.41 13.42 7.64
N GLN A 430 5.66 13.37 7.14
CA GLN A 430 6.76 12.76 7.88
C GLN A 430 7.30 13.61 9.04
N GLU A 431 7.03 14.93 9.04
CA GLU A 431 7.54 15.80 10.12
C GLU A 431 6.84 15.57 11.46
N ASP A 432 5.55 15.20 11.42
CA ASP A 432 4.76 14.94 12.64
C ASP A 432 4.18 13.51 12.69
N GLY A 433 4.13 12.79 11.56
CA GLY A 433 3.57 11.43 11.44
C GLY A 433 2.08 11.30 11.80
N LEU A 434 1.43 12.43 12.15
CA LEU A 434 0.12 12.44 12.80
C LEU A 434 -1.03 12.75 11.85
N PHE A 435 -0.82 13.53 10.79
CA PHE A 435 -1.89 13.89 9.86
C PHE A 435 -1.37 14.28 8.48
N SER A 436 -2.26 14.32 7.48
CA SER A 436 -2.01 14.89 6.16
C SER A 436 -3.21 15.68 5.69
N PHE A 437 -2.98 16.80 5.01
CA PHE A 437 -4.03 17.53 4.29
C PHE A 437 -4.43 16.85 2.99
N ASP A 438 -3.65 15.88 2.52
CA ASP A 438 -4.00 15.08 1.35
C ASP A 438 -5.21 14.18 1.65
N MET A 439 -6.06 14.03 0.64
CA MET A 439 -7.19 13.11 0.63
C MET A 439 -6.96 12.01 -0.42
N PRO A 440 -7.64 10.86 -0.31
CA PRO A 440 -7.61 9.85 -1.35
C PRO A 440 -7.97 10.41 -2.73
N TYR A 441 -7.50 9.77 -3.79
CA TYR A 441 -7.71 10.23 -5.16
C TYR A 441 -9.19 10.51 -5.47
N GLY A 442 -9.45 11.72 -5.96
CA GLY A 442 -10.78 12.19 -6.35
C GLY A 442 -11.66 12.73 -5.21
N TRP A 443 -11.28 12.53 -3.96
CA TRP A 443 -11.94 13.19 -2.83
C TRP A 443 -11.57 14.67 -2.76
N THR A 444 -12.50 15.48 -2.26
CA THR A 444 -12.28 16.92 -2.05
C THR A 444 -12.86 17.35 -0.72
N THR A 445 -12.37 18.47 -0.19
CA THR A 445 -12.88 19.08 1.04
C THR A 445 -13.38 20.49 0.79
N ILE A 446 -14.38 20.93 1.55
CA ILE A 446 -14.80 22.33 1.63
C ILE A 446 -14.74 22.75 3.09
N ASP A 447 -14.03 23.85 3.36
CA ASP A 447 -14.06 24.61 4.58
C ASP A 447 -15.07 25.76 4.37
N ALA A 448 -16.33 25.56 4.79
CA ALA A 448 -17.40 26.48 4.47
C ALA A 448 -17.54 27.63 5.48
N ASP A 449 -16.95 27.51 6.67
CA ASP A 449 -16.85 28.57 7.68
C ASP A 449 -15.56 29.40 7.55
N GLY A 450 -14.56 28.92 6.78
CA GLY A 450 -13.36 29.66 6.41
C GLY A 450 -12.35 29.79 7.55
N ASP A 451 -12.35 28.87 8.51
CA ASP A 451 -11.48 28.93 9.69
C ASP A 451 -10.12 28.20 9.47
N LEU A 452 -9.90 27.64 8.28
CA LEU A 452 -8.73 26.87 7.84
C LEU A 452 -8.56 25.51 8.57
N ALA A 453 -9.59 25.02 9.24
CA ALA A 453 -9.62 23.71 9.87
C ALA A 453 -10.61 22.79 9.13
N THR A 454 -10.20 22.22 8.04
CA THR A 454 -11.01 21.31 7.21
C THR A 454 -10.83 19.84 7.60
N TRP A 455 -11.38 18.92 6.80
CA TRP A 455 -11.09 17.50 6.93
C TRP A 455 -9.63 17.20 6.56
N VAL A 456 -9.01 16.32 7.34
CA VAL A 456 -7.63 15.83 7.14
C VAL A 456 -7.58 14.33 7.34
N THR A 457 -6.54 13.65 6.84
CA THR A 457 -6.29 12.24 7.11
C THR A 457 -5.38 12.09 8.32
N ILE A 458 -5.71 11.17 9.23
CA ILE A 458 -4.90 10.84 10.42
C ILE A 458 -4.70 9.32 10.54
N GLY A 459 -3.69 8.89 11.31
CA GLY A 459 -3.33 7.48 11.55
C GLY A 459 -4.10 6.80 12.69
N ASP A 460 -5.31 7.26 12.99
CA ASP A 460 -6.14 6.77 14.09
C ASP A 460 -7.42 6.09 13.57
N GLY A 461 -7.33 5.37 12.44
CA GLY A 461 -8.45 4.72 11.77
C GLY A 461 -8.95 3.44 12.46
N LEU A 462 -10.03 2.90 11.94
CA LEU A 462 -10.56 1.60 12.29
C LEU A 462 -9.49 0.53 12.04
N ASN A 463 -9.30 -0.38 12.99
CA ASN A 463 -8.25 -1.42 12.94
C ASN A 463 -6.80 -0.88 12.91
N GLY A 464 -6.57 0.36 13.33
CA GLY A 464 -5.22 0.94 13.46
C GLY A 464 -4.63 1.52 12.18
N GLY A 465 -5.45 1.75 11.14
CA GLY A 465 -5.05 2.39 9.89
C GLY A 465 -5.29 3.90 9.86
N ASN A 466 -5.42 4.44 8.64
CA ASN A 466 -5.77 5.84 8.43
C ASN A 466 -7.29 6.05 8.43
N CYS A 467 -7.72 7.26 8.78
CA CYS A 467 -9.11 7.70 8.62
C CYS A 467 -9.19 9.19 8.28
N ALA A 468 -10.34 9.66 7.80
CA ALA A 468 -10.61 11.08 7.68
C ALA A 468 -11.13 11.63 9.01
N THR A 469 -10.65 12.82 9.41
CA THR A 469 -11.09 13.50 10.65
C THR A 469 -11.37 14.97 10.42
N SER A 470 -12.34 15.54 11.16
CA SER A 470 -12.62 16.98 11.22
C SER A 470 -12.78 17.43 12.66
N ALA A 471 -12.23 18.60 12.98
CA ALA A 471 -12.11 19.11 14.35
C ALA A 471 -13.15 20.20 14.67
N SER A 472 -13.70 20.15 15.90
CA SER A 472 -14.43 21.27 16.53
C SER A 472 -13.64 21.91 17.66
N TRP A 473 -12.38 21.47 17.86
CA TRP A 473 -11.42 22.07 18.77
C TRP A 473 -9.98 21.93 18.25
N LYS A 474 -9.23 23.04 18.28
CA LYS A 474 -7.80 23.09 17.93
C LYS A 474 -7.15 24.22 18.71
N ASN A 475 -6.64 23.96 19.92
CA ASN A 475 -6.13 24.95 20.86
C ASN A 475 -7.18 26.02 21.27
N LYS A 476 -8.34 26.03 20.68
CA LYS A 476 -9.54 26.84 21.00
C LYS A 476 -10.76 26.13 20.44
N GLY A 477 -11.95 26.45 20.94
CA GLY A 477 -13.21 26.02 20.35
C GLY A 477 -13.35 26.52 18.91
N LEU A 478 -13.71 25.61 17.98
CA LEU A 478 -14.07 25.90 16.60
C LEU A 478 -15.57 25.67 16.42
N THR A 479 -16.14 26.20 15.37
CA THR A 479 -17.54 26.00 14.99
C THR A 479 -17.55 25.53 13.53
N PRO A 480 -17.20 24.26 13.27
CA PRO A 480 -16.97 23.77 11.93
C PRO A 480 -18.22 23.82 11.05
N ASP A 481 -18.04 24.05 9.77
CA ASP A 481 -18.95 23.74 8.68
C ASP A 481 -18.13 23.14 7.52
N ASN A 482 -17.67 21.90 7.70
CA ASN A 482 -16.69 21.24 6.86
C ASN A 482 -17.29 20.07 6.10
N PHE A 483 -17.02 19.98 4.80
CA PHE A 483 -17.48 18.89 3.94
C PHE A 483 -16.31 18.03 3.46
N LEU A 484 -16.44 16.72 3.56
CA LEU A 484 -15.59 15.72 2.92
C LEU A 484 -16.40 15.04 1.82
N ILE A 485 -15.99 15.20 0.56
CA ILE A 485 -16.81 14.91 -0.60
C ILE A 485 -16.19 13.79 -1.43
N THR A 486 -16.99 12.77 -1.77
CA THR A 486 -16.57 11.63 -2.60
C THR A 486 -16.22 12.06 -4.04
N PRO A 487 -15.45 11.24 -4.78
CA PRO A 487 -15.46 11.28 -6.25
C PRO A 487 -16.88 11.16 -6.81
N GLU A 488 -17.05 11.45 -8.11
CA GLU A 488 -18.34 11.28 -8.76
C GLU A 488 -18.78 9.81 -8.77
N LEU A 489 -19.99 9.56 -8.28
CA LEU A 489 -20.60 8.24 -8.13
C LEU A 489 -21.69 8.03 -9.18
N TYR A 490 -21.79 6.82 -9.69
CA TYR A 490 -22.81 6.48 -10.68
C TYR A 490 -23.71 5.35 -10.18
N GLY A 491 -24.98 5.64 -10.00
CA GLY A 491 -25.97 4.67 -9.54
C GLY A 491 -25.93 4.41 -8.03
N ALA A 492 -25.40 5.34 -7.24
CA ALA A 492 -25.36 5.23 -5.78
C ALA A 492 -26.78 5.19 -5.20
N MET A 493 -27.02 4.23 -4.30
CA MET A 493 -28.31 3.99 -3.66
C MET A 493 -28.23 3.90 -2.14
N ARG A 494 -27.08 3.54 -1.61
CA ARG A 494 -26.83 3.33 -0.18
C ARG A 494 -25.36 3.54 0.13
N VAL A 495 -25.05 4.10 1.27
CA VAL A 495 -23.69 4.20 1.79
C VAL A 495 -23.61 3.58 3.18
N THR A 496 -22.54 2.83 3.44
CA THR A 496 -22.15 2.43 4.78
C THR A 496 -20.77 3.00 5.09
N PHE A 497 -20.53 3.33 6.34
CA PHE A 497 -19.26 3.84 6.82
C PHE A 497 -19.16 3.64 8.32
N TYR A 498 -17.95 3.67 8.84
CA TYR A 498 -17.73 3.71 10.28
C TYR A 498 -17.43 5.15 10.72
N ALA A 499 -17.89 5.52 11.92
CA ALA A 499 -17.54 6.79 12.55
C ALA A 499 -17.39 6.65 14.06
N CYS A 500 -16.54 7.50 14.65
CA CYS A 500 -16.37 7.60 16.10
C CYS A 500 -15.97 9.04 16.51
N ALA A 501 -16.06 9.33 17.82
CA ALA A 501 -15.38 10.48 18.41
C ALA A 501 -13.89 10.15 18.61
N GLN A 502 -12.99 11.10 18.32
CA GLN A 502 -11.55 10.90 18.54
C GLN A 502 -11.17 10.73 20.02
N ASP A 503 -11.97 11.28 20.94
CA ASP A 503 -11.81 11.09 22.39
C ASP A 503 -13.15 10.69 23.01
N LYS A 504 -13.19 9.51 23.66
CA LYS A 504 -14.40 8.97 24.34
C LYS A 504 -14.90 9.82 25.50
N LYS A 505 -14.07 10.70 26.04
CA LYS A 505 -14.45 11.63 27.12
C LYS A 505 -14.97 12.97 26.60
N VAL A 506 -14.72 13.26 25.32
CA VAL A 506 -15.10 14.52 24.68
C VAL A 506 -15.92 14.20 23.43
N VAL A 507 -17.08 13.61 23.64
CA VAL A 507 -18.07 13.31 22.60
C VAL A 507 -19.00 14.49 22.37
N GLY A 508 -19.80 14.44 21.30
CA GLY A 508 -20.80 15.44 20.98
C GLY A 508 -20.52 16.21 19.68
N ASP A 509 -19.57 15.75 18.88
CA ASP A 509 -19.40 16.26 17.51
C ASP A 509 -20.60 15.85 16.66
N HIS A 510 -21.19 16.84 15.97
CA HIS A 510 -22.38 16.65 15.15
C HIS A 510 -22.01 16.56 13.66
N PHE A 511 -22.47 15.51 13.00
CA PHE A 511 -22.15 15.27 11.59
C PHE A 511 -23.31 14.70 10.80
N ALA A 512 -23.26 14.82 9.49
CA ALA A 512 -24.29 14.34 8.59
C ALA A 512 -23.71 13.66 7.34
N VAL A 513 -24.50 12.75 6.76
CA VAL A 513 -24.38 12.35 5.36
C VAL A 513 -25.27 13.28 4.53
N CYS A 514 -24.66 13.93 3.55
CA CYS A 514 -25.33 14.78 2.58
C CYS A 514 -25.22 14.17 1.18
N ALA A 515 -26.16 14.44 0.29
CA ALA A 515 -26.16 13.97 -1.09
C ALA A 515 -26.37 15.12 -2.06
N SER A 516 -25.70 15.04 -3.21
CA SER A 516 -25.88 15.93 -4.36
C SER A 516 -26.10 15.14 -5.65
N SER A 517 -27.00 15.59 -6.49
CA SER A 517 -27.22 15.07 -7.87
C SER A 517 -26.68 16.00 -8.95
N THR A 518 -26.12 17.14 -8.60
CA THR A 518 -25.71 18.22 -9.52
C THR A 518 -24.22 18.46 -9.52
N GLY A 519 -23.65 18.94 -8.43
CA GLY A 519 -22.27 19.37 -8.32
C GLY A 519 -21.65 19.10 -6.96
N ARG A 520 -20.48 19.72 -6.71
CA ARG A 520 -19.69 19.56 -5.50
C ARG A 520 -19.59 20.84 -4.65
N GLU A 521 -20.30 21.90 -5.01
CA GLU A 521 -20.36 23.11 -4.19
C GLU A 521 -21.21 22.87 -2.94
N LYS A 522 -20.96 23.59 -1.85
CA LYS A 522 -21.69 23.40 -0.59
C LYS A 522 -23.21 23.46 -0.75
N ASP A 523 -23.69 24.34 -1.61
CA ASP A 523 -25.12 24.57 -1.84
C ASP A 523 -25.78 23.48 -2.72
N ASP A 524 -25.01 22.60 -3.33
CA ASP A 524 -25.50 21.42 -4.06
C ASP A 524 -25.96 20.30 -3.11
N PHE A 525 -25.53 20.33 -1.86
CA PHE A 525 -25.74 19.23 -0.93
C PHE A 525 -27.00 19.41 -0.08
N THR A 526 -27.77 18.33 0.03
CA THR A 526 -28.91 18.21 0.94
C THR A 526 -28.61 17.15 2.00
N ILE A 527 -28.87 17.44 3.26
CA ILE A 527 -28.73 16.49 4.37
C ILE A 527 -29.69 15.33 4.14
N VAL A 528 -29.15 14.11 4.18
CA VAL A 528 -29.90 12.84 4.09
C VAL A 528 -30.19 12.33 5.50
N GLN A 529 -29.16 12.29 6.35
CA GLN A 529 -29.28 11.87 7.73
C GLN A 529 -28.14 12.47 8.55
N GLU A 530 -28.39 12.71 9.86
CA GLU A 530 -27.43 13.36 10.75
C GLU A 530 -27.39 12.68 12.12
N TRP A 531 -26.27 12.82 12.84
CA TRP A 531 -26.00 12.22 14.14
C TRP A 531 -25.08 13.10 14.99
N THR A 532 -25.04 12.77 16.27
CA THR A 532 -24.08 13.33 17.25
C THR A 532 -23.28 12.17 17.86
N THR A 533 -21.96 12.29 17.89
CA THR A 533 -21.09 11.25 18.45
C THR A 533 -21.39 11.02 19.93
N GLY A 534 -21.44 9.76 20.35
CA GLY A 534 -21.76 9.36 21.74
C GLY A 534 -23.24 9.11 22.02
N GLU A 535 -24.15 9.36 21.08
CA GLU A 535 -25.60 9.15 21.24
C GLU A 535 -26.07 7.77 20.73
N GLU A 536 -25.26 7.07 19.98
CA GLU A 536 -25.64 5.78 19.36
C GLU A 536 -25.33 4.58 20.25
N ALA A 537 -26.16 3.54 20.08
CA ALA A 537 -26.30 2.48 21.07
C ALA A 537 -25.34 1.28 20.95
N ALA A 538 -24.72 1.01 19.80
CA ALA A 538 -23.96 -0.22 19.61
C ALA A 538 -22.59 0.01 18.94
N PRO A 539 -21.48 -0.43 19.58
CA PRO A 539 -20.15 -0.34 19.00
C PRO A 539 -19.98 -1.37 17.87
N ALA A 540 -19.23 -0.99 16.84
CA ALA A 540 -18.72 -1.90 15.85
C ALA A 540 -17.46 -2.62 16.35
N PRO A 541 -17.19 -3.84 15.91
CA PRO A 541 -15.91 -4.48 16.16
C PRO A 541 -14.78 -3.70 15.42
N GLY A 542 -13.64 -3.59 16.07
CA GLY A 542 -12.46 -2.96 15.49
C GLY A 542 -11.44 -2.59 16.57
N THR A 543 -10.16 -2.59 16.20
CA THR A 543 -9.08 -2.08 17.06
C THR A 543 -9.08 -0.56 16.98
N HIS A 544 -8.98 0.12 18.10
CA HIS A 544 -8.91 1.58 18.17
C HIS A 544 -8.03 1.98 19.36
N ARG A 545 -7.60 3.23 19.39
CA ARG A 545 -6.85 3.75 20.54
C ARG A 545 -7.69 3.71 21.79
N LEU A 546 -7.05 3.48 22.95
CA LEU A 546 -7.72 3.36 24.25
C LEU A 546 -8.53 4.60 24.66
N ASP A 547 -8.23 5.75 24.11
CA ASP A 547 -8.86 7.04 24.35
C ASP A 547 -9.94 7.42 23.33
N GLN A 548 -10.03 6.73 22.18
CA GLN A 548 -11.09 6.94 21.19
C GLN A 548 -12.46 6.48 21.70
N GLY A 549 -13.51 7.08 21.13
CA GLY A 549 -14.85 6.53 21.15
C GLY A 549 -14.93 5.23 20.34
N GLU A 550 -15.99 4.46 20.60
CA GLU A 550 -16.20 3.22 19.86
C GLU A 550 -16.61 3.50 18.41
N TRP A 551 -15.98 2.82 17.46
CA TRP A 551 -16.36 2.88 16.06
C TRP A 551 -17.72 2.26 15.82
N LYS A 552 -18.63 2.98 15.16
CA LYS A 552 -19.98 2.54 14.86
C LYS A 552 -20.22 2.49 13.37
N LEU A 553 -20.91 1.44 12.93
CA LEU A 553 -21.35 1.30 11.55
C LEU A 553 -22.63 2.10 11.32
N TYR A 554 -22.61 2.95 10.30
CA TYR A 554 -23.76 3.68 9.80
C TYR A 554 -24.19 3.12 8.45
N ASP A 555 -25.50 3.11 8.20
CA ASP A 555 -26.11 2.57 6.99
C ASP A 555 -27.20 3.54 6.51
N VAL A 556 -27.01 4.17 5.36
CA VAL A 556 -27.84 5.27 4.87
C VAL A 556 -28.31 5.00 3.46
N ASN A 557 -29.63 5.02 3.25
CA ASN A 557 -30.21 5.02 1.91
C ASN A 557 -30.06 6.42 1.28
N LEU A 558 -29.62 6.46 0.03
CA LEU A 558 -29.37 7.69 -0.70
C LEU A 558 -30.53 8.04 -1.64
N PRO A 559 -30.81 9.32 -1.86
CA PRO A 559 -31.78 9.76 -2.86
C PRO A 559 -31.43 9.27 -4.27
N ALA A 560 -32.43 8.99 -5.08
CA ALA A 560 -32.20 8.58 -6.46
C ALA A 560 -31.48 9.68 -7.25
N GLY A 561 -30.46 9.27 -8.04
CA GLY A 561 -29.65 10.19 -8.82
C GLY A 561 -28.50 10.84 -8.07
N THR A 562 -28.20 10.39 -6.84
CA THR A 562 -27.02 10.85 -6.08
C THR A 562 -25.75 10.63 -6.92
N LYS A 563 -25.00 11.71 -7.12
CA LYS A 563 -23.69 11.72 -7.79
C LYS A 563 -22.54 11.92 -6.82
N TYR A 564 -22.77 12.64 -5.75
CA TYR A 564 -21.76 12.92 -4.73
C TYR A 564 -22.36 12.72 -3.36
N ILE A 565 -21.55 12.19 -2.46
CA ILE A 565 -21.85 12.09 -1.03
C ILE A 565 -20.89 13.04 -0.32
N ALA A 566 -21.38 13.78 0.65
CA ALA A 566 -20.54 14.54 1.56
C ALA A 566 -20.77 14.11 3.01
N PHE A 567 -19.70 13.96 3.75
CA PHE A 567 -19.72 13.92 5.21
C PHE A 567 -19.53 15.35 5.71
N ARG A 568 -20.55 15.92 6.34
CA ARG A 568 -20.52 17.29 6.84
C ARG A 568 -20.37 17.30 8.34
N HIS A 569 -19.37 18.00 8.86
CA HIS A 569 -19.16 18.26 10.28
C HIS A 569 -19.60 19.68 10.58
N PHE A 570 -20.62 19.87 11.42
CA PHE A 570 -21.26 21.16 11.65
C PHE A 570 -22.10 21.18 12.93
N ASN A 571 -22.70 22.33 13.30
CA ASN A 571 -23.58 22.50 14.46
C ASN A 571 -22.98 21.99 15.78
N THR A 572 -21.69 22.05 15.93
CA THR A 572 -20.95 21.68 17.13
C THR A 572 -19.88 22.71 17.43
N THR A 573 -19.44 22.76 18.65
CA THR A 573 -18.31 23.61 19.08
C THR A 573 -17.69 23.05 20.34
N ASP A 574 -16.38 23.28 20.50
CA ASP A 574 -15.64 22.94 21.73
C ASP A 574 -15.80 21.50 22.19
N LYS A 575 -15.88 20.59 21.23
CA LYS A 575 -15.72 19.14 21.39
C LYS A 575 -14.29 18.78 20.99
N PHE A 576 -14.07 17.69 20.25
CA PHE A 576 -12.73 17.41 19.78
C PHE A 576 -12.69 17.13 18.28
N ARG A 577 -13.05 15.92 17.87
CA ARG A 577 -13.04 15.52 16.46
C ARG A 577 -14.02 14.37 16.19
N VAL A 578 -14.56 14.36 14.98
CA VAL A 578 -15.26 13.21 14.42
C VAL A 578 -14.37 12.52 13.38
N ASN A 579 -14.31 11.20 13.41
CA ASN A 579 -13.57 10.36 12.45
C ASN A 579 -14.55 9.58 11.57
N ILE A 580 -14.19 9.41 10.30
CA ILE A 580 -14.92 8.61 9.28
C ILE A 580 -13.94 7.63 8.65
N ASP A 581 -14.37 6.36 8.47
CA ASP A 581 -13.54 5.32 7.88
C ASP A 581 -14.37 4.24 7.17
N ASP A 582 -13.71 3.37 6.38
CA ASP A 582 -14.29 2.21 5.68
C ASP A 582 -15.60 2.55 4.95
N VAL A 583 -15.58 3.61 4.12
CA VAL A 583 -16.74 4.05 3.34
C VAL A 583 -17.02 3.06 2.21
N LYS A 584 -18.24 2.51 2.15
CA LYS A 584 -18.70 1.65 1.03
C LYS A 584 -20.00 2.18 0.47
N VAL A 585 -20.01 2.42 -0.83
CA VAL A 585 -21.21 2.84 -1.55
C VAL A 585 -21.75 1.68 -2.37
N TYR A 586 -23.03 1.42 -2.18
CA TYR A 586 -23.77 0.37 -2.89
C TYR A 586 -24.65 0.99 -3.95
N GLY A 587 -24.75 0.32 -5.08
CA GLY A 587 -25.55 0.84 -6.17
C GLY A 587 -25.96 -0.20 -7.20
N ASN A 588 -26.73 0.26 -8.17
CA ASN A 588 -27.15 -0.54 -9.30
C ASN A 588 -26.74 0.15 -10.60
N LEU A 589 -25.62 -0.27 -11.17
CA LEU A 589 -25.15 0.24 -12.46
C LEU A 589 -26.00 -0.26 -13.67
N THR A 590 -26.92 -1.21 -13.45
CA THR A 590 -27.75 -1.77 -14.54
C THR A 590 -29.01 -0.98 -14.82
N GLY A 591 -29.31 0.08 -14.06
CA GLY A 591 -30.53 0.89 -14.21
C GLY A 591 -31.83 0.15 -13.86
N VAL A 592 -31.73 -1.06 -13.29
CA VAL A 592 -32.86 -1.74 -12.68
C VAL A 592 -32.97 -1.18 -11.26
N SER A 593 -33.93 -0.28 -11.05
CA SER A 593 -34.30 0.15 -9.70
C SER A 593 -34.52 -1.09 -8.83
N HIS A 594 -33.92 -1.11 -7.63
CA HIS A 594 -34.29 -2.07 -6.60
C HIS A 594 -35.82 -2.05 -6.50
N VAL A 595 -36.43 -3.16 -6.82
CA VAL A 595 -37.82 -3.36 -6.42
C VAL A 595 -37.74 -3.40 -4.91
N SER A 596 -38.20 -2.32 -4.26
CA SER A 596 -38.37 -2.31 -2.81
C SER A 596 -39.07 -3.61 -2.41
N ASN A 597 -38.57 -4.29 -1.38
CA ASN A 597 -39.18 -5.52 -0.84
C ASN A 597 -40.61 -5.30 -0.30
N GLU A 598 -41.23 -4.19 -0.60
CA GLU A 598 -42.63 -3.84 -0.33
C GLU A 598 -43.56 -4.07 -1.52
N ALA A 599 -43.11 -4.70 -2.60
CA ALA A 599 -44.08 -5.25 -3.55
C ALA A 599 -44.89 -6.34 -2.81
N PRO A 600 -46.23 -6.27 -2.77
CA PRO A 600 -47.05 -7.23 -2.02
C PRO A 600 -46.69 -8.63 -2.49
N VAL A 601 -46.16 -9.43 -1.58
CA VAL A 601 -45.82 -10.85 -1.80
C VAL A 601 -47.03 -11.49 -2.46
N ARG A 602 -46.94 -11.80 -3.77
CA ARG A 602 -48.03 -12.47 -4.47
C ARG A 602 -48.24 -13.84 -3.82
N PRO A 603 -49.35 -14.06 -3.14
CA PRO A 603 -49.58 -15.32 -2.47
C PRO A 603 -49.67 -16.46 -3.47
N GLY A 604 -49.05 -17.59 -3.17
CA GLY A 604 -49.07 -18.75 -4.06
C GLY A 604 -47.76 -19.52 -4.08
N ILE A 605 -47.75 -20.59 -4.87
CA ILE A 605 -46.60 -21.45 -5.07
C ILE A 605 -46.08 -21.22 -6.48
N TYR A 606 -44.79 -20.99 -6.62
CA TYR A 606 -44.15 -20.72 -7.90
C TYR A 606 -42.93 -21.65 -8.08
N SER A 607 -42.64 -22.01 -9.36
CA SER A 607 -41.40 -22.64 -9.71
C SER A 607 -40.22 -21.66 -9.58
N LEU A 608 -38.98 -22.13 -9.61
CA LEU A 608 -37.79 -21.26 -9.65
C LEU A 608 -37.73 -20.34 -10.88
N SER A 609 -38.42 -20.71 -11.97
CA SER A 609 -38.58 -19.88 -13.16
C SER A 609 -39.73 -18.87 -13.08
N GLY A 610 -40.37 -18.72 -11.90
CA GLY A 610 -41.43 -17.74 -11.66
C GLY A 610 -42.82 -18.13 -12.19
N ILE A 611 -43.02 -19.37 -12.65
CA ILE A 611 -44.30 -19.87 -13.11
C ILE A 611 -45.18 -20.22 -11.89
N LYS A 612 -46.40 -19.66 -11.81
CA LYS A 612 -47.34 -19.97 -10.75
C LYS A 612 -47.87 -21.40 -10.93
N LEU A 613 -47.78 -22.18 -9.86
CA LEU A 613 -48.22 -23.57 -9.81
C LEU A 613 -49.58 -23.68 -9.12
N ASN A 614 -50.52 -24.42 -9.76
CA ASN A 614 -51.81 -24.66 -9.22
C ASN A 614 -51.81 -25.88 -8.30
N GLY A 615 -52.46 -25.83 -7.16
CA GLY A 615 -52.58 -26.92 -6.18
C GLY A 615 -51.83 -26.62 -4.88
N ASN A 616 -51.82 -27.61 -3.95
CA ASN A 616 -51.14 -27.47 -2.68
C ASN A 616 -49.68 -27.95 -2.79
N LEU A 617 -48.80 -27.35 -2.00
CA LEU A 617 -47.37 -27.75 -1.97
C LEU A 617 -47.17 -29.26 -1.69
N LYS A 618 -48.05 -29.89 -0.89
CA LYS A 618 -48.00 -31.33 -0.57
C LYS A 618 -48.17 -32.22 -1.81
N ASP A 619 -48.86 -31.73 -2.83
CA ASP A 619 -49.21 -32.51 -4.03
C ASP A 619 -48.17 -32.33 -5.19
N LEU A 620 -47.19 -31.41 -5.03
CA LEU A 620 -46.15 -31.18 -5.99
C LEU A 620 -44.98 -32.19 -5.80
N PRO A 621 -44.21 -32.50 -6.85
CA PRO A 621 -43.01 -33.32 -6.76
C PRO A 621 -41.99 -32.81 -5.76
N LYS A 622 -41.02 -33.65 -5.36
CA LYS A 622 -39.83 -33.17 -4.64
C LYS A 622 -39.10 -32.13 -5.47
N GLY A 623 -38.68 -31.04 -4.86
CA GLY A 623 -38.05 -29.94 -5.61
C GLY A 623 -37.97 -28.64 -4.80
N ILE A 624 -37.52 -27.57 -5.46
CA ILE A 624 -37.39 -26.23 -4.89
C ILE A 624 -38.52 -25.36 -5.41
N TYR A 625 -39.25 -24.70 -4.53
CA TYR A 625 -40.37 -23.83 -4.82
C TYR A 625 -40.26 -22.48 -4.11
N ILE A 626 -40.89 -21.46 -4.66
CA ILE A 626 -41.11 -20.19 -3.97
C ILE A 626 -42.55 -20.17 -3.45
N VAL A 627 -42.71 -20.18 -2.16
CA VAL A 627 -44.03 -20.18 -1.51
C VAL A 627 -44.19 -18.88 -0.73
N ASN A 628 -45.16 -18.07 -1.13
CA ASN A 628 -45.40 -16.74 -0.54
C ASN A 628 -44.07 -15.92 -0.40
N GLY A 629 -43.28 -15.88 -1.47
CA GLY A 629 -42.04 -15.16 -1.53
C GLY A 629 -40.85 -15.82 -0.83
N LYS A 630 -41.00 -16.97 -0.17
CA LYS A 630 -39.88 -17.67 0.50
C LYS A 630 -39.49 -18.94 -0.25
N LYS A 631 -38.18 -19.17 -0.39
CA LYS A 631 -37.65 -20.42 -0.97
C LYS A 631 -37.87 -21.59 -0.04
N LEU A 632 -38.51 -22.65 -0.54
CA LEU A 632 -38.81 -23.88 0.17
C LEU A 632 -38.28 -25.08 -0.60
N VAL A 633 -37.61 -25.99 0.10
CA VAL A 633 -37.12 -27.26 -0.46
C VAL A 633 -38.07 -28.38 0.01
N LYS A 634 -38.81 -28.99 -0.93
CA LYS A 634 -39.63 -30.20 -0.65
C LYS A 634 -38.75 -31.44 -0.82
N LYS A 635 -38.47 -32.14 0.27
CA LYS A 635 -37.68 -33.39 0.31
C LYS A 635 -38.48 -34.61 -0.14
#